data_d0b449c193e4dbc3e72bb20cee384a42
#
_entry.id   d0b449c193e4dbc3e72bb20cee384a42
#
_cell.length_a   1.000
_cell.length_b   1.000
_cell.length_c   1.000
_cell.angle_alpha   90.00
_cell.angle_beta   90.00
_cell.angle_gamma   90.00
#
_symmetry.space_group_name_H-M   'P 1'
#
loop_
_entity.id
_entity.type
_entity.pdbx_description
1 polymer ?
#
loop_
_entity_poly.entity_id
_entity_poly.type
_entity_poly.pdbx_seq_one_letter_code
_entity_poly.pdbx_strand_id
1 'polypeptide(L)'
;MRSSIRGQGVSRLGQQQVGPGGGVVVDPPSGIHAFAGHGLYGARSWWLLLATCLISFALFSSRIDEGFIGADDGTLSHAAERVLHGERPQVDFYDNYTGALSYVDAFGLKLFGMRMQSLRWMLFLFFAAWVPAIWYLASRFASPLGASLITLLAVLWSTPIYPAPVASWYNLYFATFGTAALFRYIEDRRTVWIFLAGISAGVSFLFKIAGLYFLAAMVLFLVFDEQSAERAPECENRSGCTYFALIALALGGFDYMLWGMIRSRASAASVYNFLLPVFVFSGLLMARAWQSRRVAGWLRLRRLGIRALVLSSGFLAPVVLYLLPYLHAHALGRWFYGVLVIPTGRLQCTFYPSIHPVAAICCVPPVALLLLSSRSRTTLNSRIALGSVSAVAVAVLFLCVRYSGFARWVWVSAAASIPVIVIAGAIRLWQGTVRREMALRVMLLLAVTSLCSVIQFPFSVPMYFCYVAPLVILTCAALSDTDTIRARVSLTVPVGIFYLLFAVLILLPNQIYRRGMSLQTTPAKAFTLLRAAGMKGDAVQVDTYEQVVTEIARHAGTAPVWAGPDCAELYFLAGRTNPTPVLWEVLSGVDRDPRRILNWVERAGVQVVVINHTEPAPSGPMPALLENELRRRFPYSRTFDVFEVRWAGEPAPARPSSDESHTALLD
;
A
#
# COMPACT_ATOMS: atom_id res chain seq x y z
N MET A 1 73.58 -27.97 49.62
CA MET A 1 73.58 -29.09 48.63
C MET A 1 72.63 -28.68 47.54
N ARG A 2 73.09 -28.29 46.40
CA ARG A 2 73.10 -28.91 45.07
C ARG A 2 71.70 -29.43 44.70
N SER A 3 71.00 -29.16 43.58
CA SER A 3 71.43 -28.79 42.23
C SER A 3 70.17 -28.63 41.40
N SER A 4 70.05 -27.62 40.51
CA SER A 4 70.14 -27.74 39.04
C SER A 4 68.90 -28.42 38.43
N ILE A 5 68.22 -27.97 37.35
CA ILE A 5 68.64 -27.64 35.98
C ILE A 5 67.38 -27.23 35.16
N ARG A 6 67.50 -26.20 34.29
CA ARG A 6 67.01 -26.00 32.90
C ARG A 6 65.50 -26.27 32.60
N GLY A 7 64.79 -25.49 31.78
CA GLY A 7 65.23 -24.70 30.66
C GLY A 7 64.05 -24.00 29.95
N GLN A 8 64.38 -22.95 29.34
CA GLN A 8 63.97 -22.34 28.07
C GLN A 8 62.50 -22.26 27.67
N GLY A 9 62.01 -21.04 27.51
CA GLY A 9 60.89 -20.67 26.72
C GLY A 9 60.92 -19.18 26.41
N VAL A 10 61.67 -18.78 25.38
CA VAL A 10 61.81 -17.37 24.92
C VAL A 10 60.51 -17.01 24.20
N SER A 11 59.71 -16.15 24.80
CA SER A 11 58.64 -15.44 24.09
C SER A 11 59.23 -14.20 23.40
N ARG A 12 59.16 -14.18 22.08
CA ARG A 12 59.47 -13.03 21.24
C ARG A 12 58.51 -11.88 21.54
N LEU A 13 59.03 -10.83 22.15
CA LEU A 13 58.44 -9.50 22.17
C LEU A 13 58.58 -8.90 20.77
N GLY A 14 57.43 -8.59 20.12
CA GLY A 14 57.40 -7.88 18.86
C GLY A 14 57.96 -6.47 19.02
N GLN A 15 58.92 -6.11 18.17
CA GLN A 15 59.48 -4.76 18.07
C GLN A 15 58.38 -3.77 17.68
N GLN A 16 58.13 -2.80 18.56
CA GLN A 16 57.38 -1.59 18.21
C GLN A 16 58.33 -0.65 17.42
N GLN A 17 58.02 -0.40 16.17
CA GLN A 17 58.61 0.71 15.42
C GLN A 17 57.88 2.00 15.79
N VAL A 18 58.57 2.91 16.45
CA VAL A 18 58.12 4.28 16.72
C VAL A 18 58.57 5.15 15.56
N GLY A 19 57.64 5.64 14.75
CA GLY A 19 57.92 6.67 13.73
C GLY A 19 57.98 8.07 14.36
N PRO A 20 58.67 9.02 13.73
CA PRO A 20 58.84 10.39 14.27
C PRO A 20 57.53 11.17 14.09
N GLY A 21 56.63 11.10 15.09
CA GLY A 21 55.36 11.80 15.04
C GLY A 21 54.31 11.29 16.04
N GLY A 22 54.72 10.66 17.13
CA GLY A 22 53.95 10.53 18.38
C GLY A 22 52.50 10.03 18.34
N GLY A 23 52.06 9.31 17.31
CA GLY A 23 50.73 8.68 17.25
C GLY A 23 50.81 7.17 17.27
N VAL A 24 50.24 6.51 18.29
CA VAL A 24 50.12 5.06 18.35
C VAL A 24 49.10 4.62 17.31
N VAL A 25 49.57 4.01 16.22
CA VAL A 25 48.69 3.33 15.24
C VAL A 25 48.41 1.95 15.80
N VAL A 26 47.21 1.74 16.26
CA VAL A 26 46.67 0.40 16.61
C VAL A 26 46.12 -0.22 15.32
N ASP A 27 46.85 -1.18 14.77
CA ASP A 27 46.30 -2.01 13.67
C ASP A 27 45.02 -2.73 14.12
N PRO A 28 43.93 -2.67 13.36
CA PRO A 28 42.72 -3.43 13.66
C PRO A 28 43.00 -4.94 13.45
N PRO A 29 42.39 -5.82 14.25
CA PRO A 29 42.62 -7.24 14.15
C PRO A 29 42.22 -7.75 12.75
N SER A 30 43.19 -8.30 12.05
CA SER A 30 43.04 -9.00 10.77
C SER A 30 42.10 -10.21 10.93
N GLY A 31 40.82 -10.05 10.58
CA GLY A 31 39.85 -11.14 10.67
C GLY A 31 38.40 -10.76 10.44
N ILE A 32 38.11 -9.49 10.13
CA ILE A 32 36.74 -9.10 9.74
C ILE A 32 36.80 -8.78 8.24
N HIS A 33 36.31 -9.68 7.41
CA HIS A 33 36.02 -9.37 6.03
C HIS A 33 35.08 -8.15 5.99
N ALA A 34 35.68 -7.00 5.77
CA ALA A 34 34.96 -5.78 5.45
C ALA A 34 34.15 -6.04 4.17
N PHE A 35 32.84 -6.09 4.29
CA PHE A 35 31.92 -5.86 3.18
C PHE A 35 32.00 -4.35 2.81
N ALA A 36 33.20 -3.88 2.51
CA ALA A 36 33.47 -2.56 1.94
C ALA A 36 33.98 -2.79 0.52
N GLY A 37 33.06 -2.75 -0.42
CA GLY A 37 33.37 -2.86 -1.83
C GLY A 37 32.08 -3.10 -2.59
N HIS A 38 31.31 -2.05 -2.83
CA HIS A 38 30.21 -2.07 -3.80
C HIS A 38 30.80 -2.12 -5.20
N GLY A 39 31.55 -3.17 -5.51
CA GLY A 39 31.75 -3.64 -6.86
C GLY A 39 30.40 -4.13 -7.36
N LEU A 40 29.96 -3.59 -8.48
CA LEU A 40 28.83 -4.03 -9.29
C LEU A 40 28.59 -5.54 -9.09
N TYR A 41 27.40 -5.89 -8.69
CA TYR A 41 26.96 -7.27 -8.46
C TYR A 41 27.57 -8.23 -9.51
N GLY A 42 28.25 -9.28 -9.06
CA GLY A 42 28.81 -10.28 -9.98
C GLY A 42 27.71 -10.85 -10.89
N ALA A 43 28.05 -11.40 -12.03
CA ALA A 43 27.12 -11.90 -13.04
C ALA A 43 25.97 -12.76 -12.44
N ARG A 44 26.25 -13.53 -11.37
CA ARG A 44 25.23 -14.34 -10.67
C ARG A 44 24.09 -13.52 -10.05
N SER A 45 24.31 -12.31 -9.56
CA SER A 45 23.25 -11.48 -8.95
C SER A 45 22.30 -10.89 -9.97
N TRP A 46 22.78 -10.60 -11.19
CA TRP A 46 21.90 -10.15 -12.28
C TRP A 46 20.97 -11.26 -12.77
N TRP A 47 21.46 -12.51 -12.86
CA TRP A 47 20.60 -13.63 -13.22
C TRP A 47 19.51 -13.91 -12.17
N LEU A 48 19.83 -13.77 -10.89
CA LEU A 48 18.84 -13.91 -9.81
C LEU A 48 17.78 -12.79 -9.85
N LEU A 49 18.18 -11.55 -10.11
CA LEU A 49 17.22 -10.46 -10.30
C LEU A 49 16.34 -10.72 -11.53
N LEU A 50 16.93 -11.08 -12.67
CA LEU A 50 16.18 -11.39 -13.89
C LEU A 50 15.19 -12.53 -13.65
N ALA A 51 15.62 -13.64 -13.06
CA ALA A 51 14.76 -14.77 -12.71
C ALA A 51 13.62 -14.34 -11.79
N THR A 52 13.91 -13.52 -10.76
CA THR A 52 12.90 -12.97 -9.85
C THR A 52 11.87 -12.14 -10.59
N CYS A 53 12.30 -11.26 -11.50
CA CYS A 53 11.41 -10.46 -12.33
C CYS A 53 10.54 -11.35 -13.23
N LEU A 54 11.13 -12.32 -13.93
CA LEU A 54 10.40 -13.21 -14.84
C LEU A 54 9.34 -14.04 -14.09
N ILE A 55 9.69 -14.61 -12.92
CA ILE A 55 8.74 -15.36 -12.08
C ILE A 55 7.61 -14.44 -11.61
N SER A 56 7.94 -13.23 -11.16
CA SER A 56 6.96 -12.24 -10.68
C SER A 56 6.00 -11.81 -11.78
N PHE A 57 6.53 -11.57 -12.99
CA PHE A 57 5.75 -11.15 -14.16
C PHE A 57 4.84 -12.28 -14.63
N ALA A 58 5.35 -13.52 -14.70
CA ALA A 58 4.55 -14.69 -15.03
C ALA A 58 3.42 -14.90 -14.02
N LEU A 59 3.69 -14.74 -12.72
CA LEU A 59 2.68 -14.85 -11.68
C LEU A 59 1.59 -13.79 -11.82
N PHE A 60 1.95 -12.51 -12.04
CA PHE A 60 0.93 -11.48 -12.21
C PHE A 60 0.16 -11.66 -13.51
N SER A 61 0.83 -11.95 -14.63
CA SER A 61 0.19 -12.19 -15.93
C SER A 61 -0.81 -13.35 -15.90
N SER A 62 -0.54 -14.39 -15.11
CA SER A 62 -1.48 -15.52 -14.93
C SER A 62 -2.72 -15.16 -14.13
N ARG A 63 -2.75 -13.97 -13.51
CA ARG A 63 -3.85 -13.50 -12.66
C ARG A 63 -4.55 -12.26 -13.20
N ILE A 64 -4.03 -11.67 -14.28
CA ILE A 64 -4.47 -10.36 -14.78
C ILE A 64 -5.93 -10.36 -15.26
N ASP A 65 -6.43 -11.49 -15.71
CA ASP A 65 -7.79 -11.68 -16.19
C ASP A 65 -8.74 -12.26 -15.12
N GLU A 66 -8.22 -12.65 -13.96
CA GLU A 66 -9.01 -13.28 -12.90
C GLU A 66 -9.66 -12.26 -11.95
N GLY A 67 -10.85 -12.60 -11.44
CA GLY A 67 -11.52 -11.87 -10.37
C GLY A 67 -12.06 -10.51 -10.80
N PHE A 68 -13.15 -10.50 -11.55
CA PHE A 68 -13.88 -9.26 -11.84
C PHE A 68 -14.52 -8.69 -10.58
N ILE A 69 -14.31 -7.40 -10.33
CA ILE A 69 -14.85 -6.66 -9.19
C ILE A 69 -15.53 -5.41 -9.73
N GLY A 70 -16.86 -5.47 -9.91
CA GLY A 70 -17.65 -4.39 -10.50
C GLY A 70 -17.36 -3.04 -9.86
N ALA A 71 -17.41 -2.97 -8.54
CA ALA A 71 -17.21 -1.72 -7.80
C ALA A 71 -15.83 -1.07 -8.03
N ASP A 72 -14.74 -1.85 -8.13
CA ASP A 72 -13.40 -1.30 -8.33
C ASP A 72 -13.03 -1.20 -9.81
N ASP A 73 -13.07 -2.32 -10.56
CA ASP A 73 -12.73 -2.32 -11.99
C ASP A 73 -13.66 -1.40 -12.80
N GLY A 74 -14.97 -1.43 -12.47
CA GLY A 74 -15.98 -0.67 -13.18
C GLY A 74 -15.91 0.83 -12.92
N THR A 75 -15.84 1.22 -11.65
CA THR A 75 -15.78 2.64 -11.28
C THR A 75 -14.54 3.31 -11.86
N LEU A 76 -13.38 2.62 -11.80
CA LEU A 76 -12.13 3.15 -12.36
C LEU A 76 -12.17 3.23 -13.88
N SER A 77 -12.73 2.21 -14.56
CA SER A 77 -12.88 2.21 -16.01
C SER A 77 -13.82 3.32 -16.47
N HIS A 78 -14.94 3.53 -15.75
CA HIS A 78 -15.88 4.61 -16.08
C HIS A 78 -15.28 5.99 -15.82
N ALA A 79 -14.55 6.19 -14.70
CA ALA A 79 -13.82 7.43 -14.44
C ALA A 79 -12.80 7.74 -15.54
N ALA A 80 -12.05 6.73 -15.99
CA ALA A 80 -11.09 6.85 -17.08
C ALA A 80 -11.76 7.19 -18.42
N GLU A 81 -12.91 6.59 -18.74
CA GLU A 81 -13.70 6.91 -19.93
C GLU A 81 -14.19 8.35 -19.90
N ARG A 82 -14.67 8.87 -18.76
CA ARG A 82 -15.07 10.28 -18.61
C ARG A 82 -13.92 11.24 -18.89
N VAL A 83 -12.71 10.90 -18.41
CA VAL A 83 -11.49 11.67 -18.73
C VAL A 83 -11.18 11.65 -20.23
N LEU A 84 -11.37 10.52 -20.95
CA LEU A 84 -11.21 10.47 -22.41
C LEU A 84 -12.22 11.35 -23.14
N HIS A 85 -13.40 11.57 -22.58
CA HIS A 85 -14.42 12.48 -23.09
C HIS A 85 -14.15 13.95 -22.71
N GLY A 86 -13.01 14.26 -22.06
CA GLY A 86 -12.59 15.60 -21.69
C GLY A 86 -13.09 16.10 -20.33
N GLU A 87 -13.76 15.26 -19.55
CA GLU A 87 -14.20 15.59 -18.22
C GLU A 87 -13.04 15.54 -17.20
N ARG A 88 -13.12 16.36 -16.17
CA ARG A 88 -12.06 16.52 -15.16
C ARG A 88 -12.49 15.94 -13.82
N PRO A 89 -11.67 15.04 -13.23
CA PRO A 89 -11.90 14.52 -11.89
C PRO A 89 -12.09 15.63 -10.86
N GLN A 90 -13.00 15.47 -9.92
CA GLN A 90 -13.35 16.40 -8.84
C GLN A 90 -13.95 17.76 -9.32
N VAL A 91 -14.20 17.93 -10.61
CA VAL A 91 -14.83 19.12 -11.18
C VAL A 91 -16.12 18.77 -11.91
N ASP A 92 -16.00 17.87 -12.87
CA ASP A 92 -17.12 17.45 -13.72
C ASP A 92 -17.75 16.14 -13.18
N PHE A 93 -16.97 15.36 -12.42
CA PHE A 93 -17.44 14.21 -11.64
C PHE A 93 -16.62 14.03 -10.34
N TYR A 94 -17.24 13.37 -9.35
CA TYR A 94 -16.57 13.05 -8.08
C TYR A 94 -15.77 11.76 -8.21
N ASP A 95 -14.45 11.90 -8.32
CA ASP A 95 -13.54 10.77 -8.32
C ASP A 95 -13.42 10.16 -6.91
N ASN A 96 -13.29 8.84 -6.84
CA ASN A 96 -13.11 8.13 -5.58
C ASN A 96 -11.78 8.44 -4.89
N TYR A 97 -10.82 9.01 -5.64
CA TYR A 97 -9.45 9.28 -5.22
C TYR A 97 -9.07 10.75 -5.45
N THR A 98 -7.79 11.04 -5.57
CA THR A 98 -7.29 12.41 -5.77
C THR A 98 -7.43 12.88 -7.23
N GLY A 99 -7.61 11.93 -8.17
CA GLY A 99 -7.95 12.18 -9.57
C GLY A 99 -6.85 11.86 -10.58
N ALA A 100 -5.57 11.81 -10.20
CA ALA A 100 -4.50 11.54 -11.18
C ALA A 100 -4.54 10.08 -11.70
N LEU A 101 -5.07 9.14 -10.91
CA LEU A 101 -5.23 7.76 -11.37
C LEU A 101 -6.13 7.68 -12.60
N SER A 102 -7.24 8.42 -12.62
CA SER A 102 -8.17 8.43 -13.75
C SER A 102 -7.53 8.88 -15.06
N TYR A 103 -6.52 9.77 -15.02
CA TYR A 103 -5.73 10.12 -16.21
C TYR A 103 -4.78 9.01 -16.66
N VAL A 104 -4.16 8.28 -15.71
CA VAL A 104 -3.29 7.13 -16.00
C VAL A 104 -4.12 6.00 -16.61
N ASP A 105 -5.28 5.73 -16.04
CA ASP A 105 -6.19 4.71 -16.52
C ASP A 105 -6.78 5.08 -17.90
N ALA A 106 -7.10 6.36 -18.13
CA ALA A 106 -7.51 6.88 -19.44
C ALA A 106 -6.41 6.67 -20.49
N PHE A 107 -5.14 6.92 -20.13
CA PHE A 107 -4.03 6.60 -21.00
C PHE A 107 -3.93 5.10 -21.28
N GLY A 108 -4.20 4.26 -20.28
CA GLY A 108 -4.28 2.80 -20.44
C GLY A 108 -5.37 2.36 -21.42
N LEU A 109 -6.58 2.95 -21.32
CA LEU A 109 -7.66 2.71 -22.27
C LEU A 109 -7.29 3.12 -23.70
N LYS A 110 -6.58 4.25 -23.87
CA LYS A 110 -6.09 4.70 -25.17
C LYS A 110 -5.00 3.79 -25.73
N LEU A 111 -4.12 3.24 -24.90
CA LEU A 111 -2.98 2.42 -25.32
C LEU A 111 -3.37 0.97 -25.61
N PHE A 112 -4.20 0.36 -24.76
CA PHE A 112 -4.52 -1.06 -24.79
C PHE A 112 -5.96 -1.34 -25.27
N GLY A 113 -6.74 -0.29 -25.57
CA GLY A 113 -8.13 -0.37 -26.05
C GLY A 113 -9.15 -0.19 -24.92
N MET A 114 -10.42 0.07 -25.33
CA MET A 114 -11.54 0.36 -24.44
C MET A 114 -12.04 -0.89 -23.71
N ARG A 115 -11.22 -1.46 -22.82
CA ARG A 115 -11.51 -2.68 -22.05
C ARG A 115 -11.07 -2.49 -20.60
N MET A 116 -11.80 -3.04 -19.64
CA MET A 116 -11.41 -3.00 -18.22
C MET A 116 -10.03 -3.60 -17.98
N GLN A 117 -9.66 -4.65 -18.71
CA GLN A 117 -8.33 -5.28 -18.62
C GLN A 117 -7.19 -4.30 -18.95
N SER A 118 -7.44 -3.25 -19.73
CA SER A 118 -6.43 -2.24 -20.09
C SER A 118 -5.86 -1.51 -18.87
N LEU A 119 -6.70 -1.27 -17.86
CA LEU A 119 -6.27 -0.67 -16.59
C LEU A 119 -5.35 -1.62 -15.81
N ARG A 120 -5.63 -2.93 -15.86
CA ARG A 120 -4.78 -3.95 -15.22
C ARG A 120 -3.42 -4.09 -15.90
N TRP A 121 -3.36 -3.87 -17.22
CA TRP A 121 -2.08 -3.77 -17.94
C TRP A 121 -1.29 -2.53 -17.54
N MET A 122 -1.95 -1.39 -17.30
CA MET A 122 -1.28 -0.23 -16.71
C MET A 122 -0.71 -0.54 -15.33
N LEU A 123 -1.50 -1.16 -14.45
CA LEU A 123 -1.03 -1.62 -13.15
C LEU A 123 0.18 -2.55 -13.26
N PHE A 124 0.19 -3.47 -14.26
CA PHE A 124 1.30 -4.38 -14.53
C PHE A 124 2.60 -3.63 -14.86
N LEU A 125 2.54 -2.55 -15.63
CA LEU A 125 3.74 -1.75 -15.95
C LEU A 125 4.38 -1.15 -14.68
N PHE A 126 3.57 -0.61 -13.78
CA PHE A 126 4.06 -0.10 -12.49
C PHE A 126 4.57 -1.22 -11.58
N PHE A 127 3.89 -2.36 -11.56
CA PHE A 127 4.34 -3.55 -10.86
C PHE A 127 5.70 -4.05 -11.40
N ALA A 128 5.88 -4.04 -12.72
CA ALA A 128 7.13 -4.45 -13.35
C ALA A 128 8.32 -3.56 -12.94
N ALA A 129 8.08 -2.25 -12.76
CA ALA A 129 9.08 -1.34 -12.21
C ALA A 129 9.29 -1.52 -10.69
N TRP A 130 8.24 -1.94 -9.96
CA TRP A 130 8.29 -2.10 -8.52
C TRP A 130 9.10 -3.33 -8.07
N VAL A 131 9.04 -4.45 -8.79
CA VAL A 131 9.76 -5.70 -8.43
C VAL A 131 11.27 -5.47 -8.27
N PRO A 132 12.01 -4.85 -9.20
CA PRO A 132 13.43 -4.57 -9.00
C PRO A 132 13.69 -3.58 -7.86
N ALA A 133 12.77 -2.66 -7.55
CA ALA A 133 12.92 -1.75 -6.41
C ALA A 133 12.84 -2.50 -5.08
N ILE A 134 11.91 -3.43 -4.91
CA ILE A 134 11.85 -4.31 -3.73
C ILE A 134 13.11 -5.16 -3.63
N TRP A 135 13.59 -5.74 -4.73
CA TRP A 135 14.81 -6.52 -4.75
C TRP A 135 16.03 -5.68 -4.32
N TYR A 136 16.11 -4.45 -4.83
CA TYR A 136 17.14 -3.50 -4.41
C TYR A 136 17.12 -3.27 -2.90
N LEU A 137 15.96 -3.00 -2.30
CA LEU A 137 15.83 -2.80 -0.86
C LEU A 137 16.22 -4.07 -0.08
N ALA A 138 15.72 -5.23 -0.48
CA ALA A 138 15.99 -6.52 0.15
C ALA A 138 17.49 -6.88 0.10
N SER A 139 18.19 -6.53 -1.00
CA SER A 139 19.61 -6.81 -1.18
C SER A 139 20.52 -6.04 -0.22
N ARG A 140 19.98 -5.06 0.52
CA ARG A 140 20.71 -4.31 1.55
C ARG A 140 20.78 -5.05 2.89
N PHE A 141 20.01 -6.10 3.07
CA PHE A 141 19.88 -6.88 4.29
C PHE A 141 20.15 -8.37 4.10
N ALA A 142 20.15 -8.85 2.86
CA ALA A 142 20.26 -10.26 2.55
C ALA A 142 21.23 -10.51 1.38
N SER A 143 21.70 -11.77 1.26
CA SER A 143 22.43 -12.22 0.07
C SER A 143 21.54 -12.09 -1.19
N PRO A 144 22.10 -12.09 -2.41
CA PRO A 144 21.30 -12.01 -3.63
C PRO A 144 20.17 -13.05 -3.73
N LEU A 145 20.41 -14.29 -3.30
CA LEU A 145 19.36 -15.31 -3.22
C LEU A 145 18.32 -14.97 -2.15
N GLY A 146 18.76 -14.53 -0.98
CA GLY A 146 17.86 -14.05 0.08
C GLY A 146 17.00 -12.87 -0.38
N ALA A 147 17.57 -11.91 -1.09
CA ALA A 147 16.86 -10.78 -1.67
C ALA A 147 15.80 -11.24 -2.70
N SER A 148 16.12 -12.24 -3.53
CA SER A 148 15.16 -12.83 -4.46
C SER A 148 14.00 -13.50 -3.73
N LEU A 149 14.27 -14.30 -2.70
CA LEU A 149 13.23 -14.97 -1.91
C LEU A 149 12.34 -13.96 -1.16
N ILE A 150 12.93 -12.92 -0.55
CA ILE A 150 12.18 -11.83 0.10
C ILE A 150 11.30 -11.10 -0.93
N THR A 151 11.82 -10.83 -2.11
CA THR A 151 11.07 -10.17 -3.20
C THR A 151 9.90 -11.04 -3.66
N LEU A 152 10.13 -12.32 -3.94
CA LEU A 152 9.06 -13.24 -4.34
C LEU A 152 7.98 -13.37 -3.27
N LEU A 153 8.38 -13.40 -1.99
CA LEU A 153 7.44 -13.40 -0.88
C LEU A 153 6.63 -12.09 -0.83
N ALA A 154 7.27 -10.93 -1.04
CA ALA A 154 6.60 -9.65 -1.12
C ALA A 154 5.63 -9.57 -2.31
N VAL A 155 6.01 -10.13 -3.45
CA VAL A 155 5.16 -10.25 -4.65
C VAL A 155 3.93 -11.11 -4.37
N LEU A 156 4.09 -12.26 -3.71
CA LEU A 156 2.97 -13.12 -3.33
C LEU A 156 1.96 -12.42 -2.42
N TRP A 157 2.39 -11.44 -1.62
CA TRP A 157 1.56 -10.63 -0.74
C TRP A 157 1.13 -9.29 -1.34
N SER A 158 1.19 -9.14 -2.65
CA SER A 158 0.88 -7.88 -3.33
C SER A 158 -0.14 -8.05 -4.46
N THR A 159 0.01 -7.30 -5.50
CA THR A 159 -0.91 -7.13 -6.63
C THR A 159 -1.47 -8.44 -7.23
N PRO A 160 -0.71 -9.55 -7.37
CA PRO A 160 -1.28 -10.79 -7.92
C PRO A 160 -2.43 -11.39 -7.12
N ILE A 161 -2.57 -10.98 -5.84
CA ILE A 161 -3.68 -11.39 -4.98
C ILE A 161 -4.98 -10.70 -5.38
N TYR A 162 -4.90 -9.43 -5.77
CA TYR A 162 -6.04 -8.58 -6.08
C TYR A 162 -5.66 -7.66 -7.26
N PRO A 163 -5.83 -8.13 -8.50
CA PRO A 163 -5.32 -7.43 -9.68
C PRO A 163 -6.13 -6.20 -10.11
N ALA A 164 -7.20 -5.82 -9.38
CA ALA A 164 -7.92 -4.58 -9.63
C ALA A 164 -6.97 -3.37 -9.48
N PRO A 165 -7.02 -2.39 -10.41
CA PRO A 165 -6.03 -1.29 -10.50
C PRO A 165 -6.28 -0.16 -9.49
N VAL A 166 -6.56 -0.52 -8.24
CA VAL A 166 -6.88 0.44 -7.18
C VAL A 166 -5.68 1.28 -6.77
N ALA A 167 -5.92 2.55 -6.44
CA ALA A 167 -4.90 3.53 -6.09
C ALA A 167 -3.96 3.09 -4.94
N SER A 168 -4.41 2.18 -4.08
CA SER A 168 -3.61 1.69 -2.96
C SER A 168 -2.38 0.88 -3.38
N TRP A 169 -2.42 0.19 -4.53
CA TRP A 169 -1.24 -0.46 -5.10
C TRP A 169 -0.19 0.56 -5.54
N TYR A 170 -0.62 1.60 -6.19
CA TYR A 170 0.27 2.68 -6.60
C TYR A 170 0.89 3.39 -5.40
N ASN A 171 0.13 3.60 -4.31
CA ASN A 171 0.70 4.11 -3.06
C ASN A 171 1.83 3.21 -2.52
N LEU A 172 1.66 1.87 -2.52
CA LEU A 172 2.71 0.93 -2.15
C LEU A 172 3.94 1.06 -3.05
N TYR A 173 3.73 1.17 -4.36
CA TYR A 173 4.83 1.25 -5.32
C TYR A 173 5.63 2.54 -5.13
N PHE A 174 4.95 3.68 -5.06
CA PHE A 174 5.62 4.95 -4.83
C PHE A 174 6.24 5.05 -3.44
N ALA A 175 5.64 4.50 -2.40
CA ALA A 175 6.28 4.39 -1.10
C ALA A 175 7.59 3.57 -1.18
N THR A 176 7.61 2.51 -1.98
CA THR A 176 8.80 1.69 -2.22
C THR A 176 9.87 2.46 -3.02
N PHE A 177 9.49 3.15 -4.11
CA PHE A 177 10.43 3.94 -4.92
C PHE A 177 11.06 5.08 -4.10
N GLY A 178 10.26 5.80 -3.33
CA GLY A 178 10.79 6.85 -2.47
C GLY A 178 11.66 6.30 -1.33
N THR A 179 11.32 5.12 -0.77
CA THR A 179 12.17 4.43 0.21
C THR A 179 13.50 4.02 -0.43
N ALA A 180 13.50 3.53 -1.68
CA ALA A 180 14.71 3.19 -2.41
C ALA A 180 15.58 4.45 -2.66
N ALA A 181 14.96 5.58 -3.02
CA ALA A 181 15.67 6.84 -3.15
C ALA A 181 16.32 7.29 -1.83
N LEU A 182 15.61 7.16 -0.70
CA LEU A 182 16.19 7.49 0.62
C LEU A 182 17.28 6.50 1.05
N PHE A 183 17.25 5.24 0.60
CA PHE A 183 18.37 4.31 0.80
C PHE A 183 19.61 4.79 0.06
N ARG A 184 19.44 5.27 -1.19
CA ARG A 184 20.55 5.90 -1.91
C ARG A 184 21.06 7.16 -1.19
N TYR A 185 20.15 7.99 -0.65
CA TYR A 185 20.56 9.11 0.19
C TYR A 185 21.37 8.67 1.42
N ILE A 186 21.01 7.57 2.08
CA ILE A 186 21.79 7.04 3.21
C ILE A 186 23.21 6.64 2.75
N GLU A 187 23.36 6.12 1.54
CA GLU A 187 24.62 5.63 0.97
C GLU A 187 25.56 6.75 0.53
N ASP A 188 25.07 7.73 -0.24
CA ASP A 188 25.93 8.75 -0.88
C ASP A 188 25.68 10.19 -0.38
N ARG A 189 24.69 10.39 0.50
CA ARG A 189 24.33 11.69 1.10
C ARG A 189 23.94 12.80 0.11
N ARG A 190 23.64 12.48 -1.14
CA ARG A 190 23.20 13.45 -2.14
C ARG A 190 21.75 13.83 -1.93
N THR A 191 21.47 15.13 -1.82
CA THR A 191 20.13 15.67 -1.57
C THR A 191 19.15 15.45 -2.71
N VAL A 192 19.64 15.16 -3.94
CA VAL A 192 18.80 14.80 -5.09
C VAL A 192 17.89 13.60 -4.77
N TRP A 193 18.36 12.65 -3.97
CA TRP A 193 17.55 11.50 -3.58
C TRP A 193 16.40 11.87 -2.65
N ILE A 194 16.58 12.89 -1.79
CA ILE A 194 15.49 13.45 -0.97
C ILE A 194 14.44 14.10 -1.89
N PHE A 195 14.88 14.84 -2.91
CA PHE A 195 14.00 15.45 -3.89
C PHE A 195 13.20 14.39 -4.67
N LEU A 196 13.85 13.32 -5.15
CA LEU A 196 13.19 12.21 -5.85
C LEU A 196 12.23 11.44 -4.94
N ALA A 197 12.57 11.26 -3.66
CA ALA A 197 11.64 10.70 -2.68
C ALA A 197 10.42 11.61 -2.48
N GLY A 198 10.63 12.94 -2.49
CA GLY A 198 9.56 13.93 -2.48
C GLY A 198 8.65 13.80 -3.71
N ILE A 199 9.21 13.70 -4.92
CA ILE A 199 8.43 13.44 -6.15
C ILE A 199 7.59 12.18 -5.99
N SER A 200 8.18 11.11 -5.49
CA SER A 200 7.48 9.85 -5.27
C SER A 200 6.29 10.01 -4.33
N ALA A 201 6.43 10.77 -3.23
CA ALA A 201 5.33 11.06 -2.33
C ALA A 201 4.25 11.96 -2.96
N GLY A 202 4.67 12.96 -3.75
CA GLY A 202 3.75 13.86 -4.46
C GLY A 202 2.89 13.11 -5.47
N VAL A 203 3.49 12.22 -6.25
CA VAL A 203 2.75 11.34 -7.18
C VAL A 203 1.84 10.39 -6.41
N SER A 204 2.34 9.76 -5.33
CA SER A 204 1.53 8.90 -4.45
C SER A 204 0.30 9.62 -3.91
N PHE A 205 0.44 10.88 -3.47
CA PHE A 205 -0.67 11.73 -3.03
C PHE A 205 -1.68 12.02 -4.15
N LEU A 206 -1.21 12.26 -5.36
CA LEU A 206 -2.07 12.53 -6.51
C LEU A 206 -2.89 11.30 -6.95
N PHE A 207 -2.42 10.09 -6.65
CA PHE A 207 -3.22 8.86 -6.82
C PHE A 207 -4.25 8.71 -5.70
N LYS A 208 -3.84 8.90 -4.44
CA LYS A 208 -4.72 8.79 -3.27
C LYS A 208 -4.14 9.60 -2.11
N ILE A 209 -5.01 10.29 -1.38
CA ILE A 209 -4.63 11.10 -0.21
C ILE A 209 -3.75 10.32 0.81
N ALA A 210 -3.88 9.00 0.86
CA ALA A 210 -3.05 8.13 1.70
C ALA A 210 -1.54 8.23 1.39
N GLY A 211 -1.13 8.79 0.25
CA GLY A 211 0.26 9.14 -0.06
C GLY A 211 0.90 10.11 0.95
N LEU A 212 0.09 10.89 1.68
CA LEU A 212 0.55 11.74 2.77
C LEU A 212 1.13 10.95 3.95
N TYR A 213 0.70 9.70 4.17
CA TYR A 213 1.29 8.84 5.20
C TYR A 213 2.76 8.54 4.90
N PHE A 214 3.08 8.31 3.63
CA PHE A 214 4.47 8.12 3.21
C PHE A 214 5.29 9.41 3.36
N LEU A 215 4.75 10.58 3.01
CA LEU A 215 5.40 11.87 3.23
C LEU A 215 5.71 12.08 4.72
N ALA A 216 4.74 11.81 5.60
CA ALA A 216 4.93 11.89 7.05
C ALA A 216 6.05 10.95 7.54
N ALA A 217 6.11 9.71 7.03
CA ALA A 217 7.18 8.77 7.34
C ALA A 217 8.57 9.31 6.98
N MET A 218 8.69 9.97 5.81
CA MET A 218 9.95 10.61 5.40
C MET A 218 10.33 11.77 6.30
N VAL A 219 9.38 12.57 6.76
CA VAL A 219 9.64 13.65 7.72
C VAL A 219 10.18 13.08 9.05
N LEU A 220 9.54 12.03 9.60
CA LEU A 220 10.05 11.34 10.80
C LEU A 220 11.46 10.78 10.59
N PHE A 221 11.75 10.21 9.42
CA PHE A 221 13.08 9.75 9.06
C PHE A 221 14.12 10.90 9.03
N LEU A 222 13.77 12.05 8.42
CA LEU A 222 14.69 13.20 8.37
C LEU A 222 15.00 13.75 9.77
N VAL A 223 14.03 13.77 10.68
CA VAL A 223 14.24 14.13 12.08
C VAL A 223 15.21 13.15 12.75
N PHE A 224 15.02 11.84 12.52
CA PHE A 224 15.91 10.82 13.08
C PHE A 224 17.34 10.89 12.50
N ASP A 225 17.47 11.11 11.17
CA ASP A 225 18.78 11.26 10.51
C ASP A 225 19.55 12.47 11.07
N GLU A 226 18.83 13.59 11.29
CA GLU A 226 19.42 14.77 11.92
C GLU A 226 19.88 14.45 13.35
N GLN A 227 19.05 13.79 14.15
CA GLN A 227 19.39 13.40 15.53
C GLN A 227 20.52 12.36 15.63
N SER A 228 20.77 11.64 14.54
CA SER A 228 21.81 10.61 14.43
C SER A 228 23.12 11.15 13.83
N ALA A 229 23.16 12.41 13.43
CA ALA A 229 24.40 13.06 12.98
C ALA A 229 25.40 13.16 14.13
N GLU A 230 26.71 13.15 13.79
CA GLU A 230 27.77 13.31 14.78
C GLU A 230 27.52 14.58 15.60
N ARG A 231 27.72 14.45 16.91
CA ARG A 231 27.50 15.53 17.85
C ARG A 231 28.44 16.68 17.52
N ALA A 232 27.90 17.85 17.19
CA ALA A 232 28.65 19.08 17.23
C ALA A 232 29.17 19.31 18.67
N PRO A 233 30.33 20.00 18.85
CA PRO A 233 30.86 20.26 20.17
C PRO A 233 29.78 20.84 21.09
N GLU A 234 29.79 20.39 22.33
CA GLU A 234 28.86 20.87 23.36
C GLU A 234 29.10 22.38 23.57
N CYS A 235 28.22 23.18 22.99
CA CYS A 235 28.11 24.58 23.35
C CYS A 235 26.92 24.71 24.29
N GLU A 236 27.15 25.23 25.47
CA GLU A 236 26.12 25.59 26.45
C GLU A 236 25.21 26.69 25.85
N ASN A 237 24.26 26.31 25.00
CA ASN A 237 23.42 27.27 24.31
C ASN A 237 21.91 26.91 24.49
N ARG A 238 21.13 27.90 24.94
CA ARG A 238 19.64 27.80 25.09
C ARG A 238 18.92 27.35 23.82
N SER A 239 19.56 27.39 22.65
CA SER A 239 18.98 26.99 21.37
C SER A 239 18.60 25.49 21.25
N GLY A 240 19.18 24.61 22.08
CA GLY A 240 18.81 23.20 22.12
C GLY A 240 17.43 22.94 22.73
N CYS A 241 17.02 23.76 23.71
CA CYS A 241 15.67 23.71 24.24
C CYS A 241 14.62 24.15 23.19
N THR A 242 14.96 25.16 22.36
CA THR A 242 14.10 25.59 21.25
C THR A 242 13.94 24.47 20.21
N TYR A 243 15.03 23.77 19.86
CA TYR A 243 14.96 22.59 18.97
C TYR A 243 14.00 21.53 19.54
N PHE A 244 14.17 21.16 20.83
CA PHE A 244 13.28 20.21 21.49
C PHE A 244 11.83 20.67 21.45
N ALA A 245 11.56 21.93 21.82
CA ALA A 245 10.20 22.47 21.86
C ALA A 245 9.52 22.43 20.48
N LEU A 246 10.24 22.79 19.41
CA LEU A 246 9.71 22.75 18.05
C LEU A 246 9.45 21.31 17.57
N ILE A 247 10.35 20.38 17.86
CA ILE A 247 10.15 18.97 17.52
C ILE A 247 8.96 18.39 18.32
N ALA A 248 8.86 18.67 19.61
CA ALA A 248 7.76 18.21 20.45
C ALA A 248 6.40 18.79 19.98
N LEU A 249 6.38 20.08 19.61
CA LEU A 249 5.18 20.72 19.06
C LEU A 249 4.77 20.09 17.72
N ALA A 250 5.73 19.88 16.81
CA ALA A 250 5.47 19.28 15.51
C ALA A 250 4.95 17.82 15.62
N LEU A 251 5.61 17.00 16.44
CA LEU A 251 5.21 15.61 16.68
C LEU A 251 3.89 15.53 17.43
N GLY A 252 3.69 16.34 18.49
CA GLY A 252 2.43 16.39 19.24
C GLY A 252 1.27 16.88 18.38
N GLY A 253 1.49 17.86 17.50
CA GLY A 253 0.50 18.32 16.51
C GLY A 253 0.15 17.23 15.50
N PHE A 254 1.15 16.48 15.02
CA PHE A 254 0.94 15.35 14.13
C PHE A 254 0.15 14.22 14.81
N ASP A 255 0.51 13.85 16.04
CA ASP A 255 -0.18 12.85 16.83
C ASP A 255 -1.63 13.26 17.13
N TYR A 256 -1.87 14.55 17.43
CA TYR A 256 -3.21 15.10 17.63
C TYR A 256 -4.04 15.07 16.35
N MET A 257 -3.45 15.41 15.19
CA MET A 257 -4.13 15.35 13.90
C MET A 257 -4.54 13.89 13.57
N LEU A 258 -3.65 12.93 13.78
CA LEU A 258 -3.92 11.51 13.55
C LEU A 258 -5.01 11.00 14.52
N TRP A 259 -4.95 11.40 15.80
CA TRP A 259 -6.01 11.13 16.76
C TRP A 259 -7.34 11.73 16.31
N GLY A 260 -7.35 13.00 15.86
CA GLY A 260 -8.51 13.69 15.34
C GLY A 260 -9.21 12.94 14.20
N MET A 261 -8.41 12.30 13.31
CA MET A 261 -8.92 11.49 12.20
C MET A 261 -9.58 10.18 12.69
N ILE A 262 -9.04 9.55 13.72
CA ILE A 262 -9.48 8.20 14.17
C ILE A 262 -10.53 8.29 15.28
N ARG A 263 -10.54 9.33 16.11
CA ARG A 263 -11.32 9.42 17.35
C ARG A 263 -12.82 9.21 17.18
N SER A 264 -13.40 9.65 16.05
CA SER A 264 -14.84 9.53 15.79
C SER A 264 -15.30 8.06 15.66
N ARG A 265 -14.38 7.16 15.38
CA ARG A 265 -14.60 5.72 15.22
C ARG A 265 -13.53 4.91 15.97
N ALA A 266 -12.98 5.49 17.05
CA ALA A 266 -11.94 4.84 17.84
C ALA A 266 -12.45 3.55 18.47
N SER A 267 -11.68 2.47 18.25
CA SER A 267 -11.82 1.20 18.95
C SER A 267 -10.45 0.81 19.52
N ALA A 268 -10.42 -0.10 20.49
CA ALA A 268 -9.15 -0.60 21.02
C ALA A 268 -8.24 -1.14 19.88
N ALA A 269 -8.82 -1.78 18.88
CA ALA A 269 -8.09 -2.30 17.72
C ALA A 269 -7.51 -1.18 16.85
N SER A 270 -8.27 -0.10 16.59
CA SER A 270 -7.76 1.02 15.76
C SER A 270 -6.69 1.82 16.49
N VAL A 271 -6.81 2.01 17.79
CA VAL A 271 -5.78 2.65 18.63
C VAL A 271 -4.50 1.81 18.63
N TYR A 272 -4.63 0.50 18.85
CA TYR A 272 -3.50 -0.43 18.87
C TYR A 272 -2.78 -0.46 17.51
N ASN A 273 -3.51 -0.62 16.39
CA ASN A 273 -2.89 -0.83 15.09
C ASN A 273 -2.35 0.45 14.45
N PHE A 274 -2.98 1.62 14.66
CA PHE A 274 -2.66 2.84 13.91
C PHE A 274 -2.04 3.95 14.76
N LEU A 275 -2.46 4.11 16.00
CA LEU A 275 -1.95 5.19 16.86
C LEU A 275 -0.70 4.77 17.64
N LEU A 276 -0.73 3.59 18.26
CA LEU A 276 0.38 3.10 19.08
C LEU A 276 1.72 3.09 18.35
N PRO A 277 1.82 2.57 17.10
CA PRO A 277 3.10 2.60 16.37
C PRO A 277 3.63 4.01 16.16
N VAL A 278 2.75 4.96 15.83
CA VAL A 278 3.14 6.36 15.58
C VAL A 278 3.58 7.03 16.88
N PHE A 279 2.82 6.85 17.96
CA PHE A 279 3.17 7.39 19.29
C PHE A 279 4.52 6.84 19.81
N VAL A 280 4.84 5.58 19.51
CA VAL A 280 6.15 5.00 19.83
C VAL A 280 7.28 5.76 19.11
N PHE A 281 7.09 6.11 17.83
CA PHE A 281 8.08 6.91 17.10
C PHE A 281 8.17 8.33 17.60
N SER A 282 7.03 8.99 17.82
CA SER A 282 7.02 10.33 18.39
C SER A 282 7.73 10.36 19.74
N GLY A 283 7.46 9.38 20.59
CA GLY A 283 8.12 9.21 21.88
C GLY A 283 9.65 8.98 21.74
N LEU A 284 10.07 8.12 20.82
CA LEU A 284 11.49 7.86 20.53
C LEU A 284 12.21 9.14 20.08
N LEU A 285 11.62 9.88 19.12
CA LEU A 285 12.22 11.10 18.58
C LEU A 285 12.24 12.23 19.61
N MET A 286 11.18 12.38 20.41
CA MET A 286 11.15 13.35 21.52
C MET A 286 12.18 13.03 22.59
N ALA A 287 12.32 11.77 23.00
CA ALA A 287 13.31 11.35 23.97
C ALA A 287 14.75 11.61 23.49
N ARG A 288 15.04 11.33 22.20
CA ARG A 288 16.34 11.66 21.59
C ARG A 288 16.58 13.17 21.51
N ALA A 289 15.57 13.95 21.14
CA ALA A 289 15.65 15.41 21.14
C ALA A 289 15.93 15.96 22.53
N TRP A 290 15.29 15.39 23.58
CA TRP A 290 15.52 15.75 24.96
C TRP A 290 16.95 15.43 25.44
N GLN A 291 17.46 14.24 25.10
CA GLN A 291 18.85 13.87 25.42
C GLN A 291 19.88 14.82 24.79
N SER A 292 19.59 15.33 23.60
CA SER A 292 20.49 16.23 22.85
C SER A 292 20.16 17.72 23.03
N ARG A 293 19.37 18.12 24.06
CA ARG A 293 18.98 19.52 24.29
C ARG A 293 20.10 20.48 24.63
N ARG A 294 21.28 19.96 25.01
CA ARG A 294 22.46 20.77 25.29
C ARG A 294 23.31 21.08 24.06
N VAL A 295 23.01 20.52 22.91
CA VAL A 295 23.71 20.73 21.64
C VAL A 295 23.10 21.91 20.89
N ALA A 296 23.92 22.67 20.13
CA ALA A 296 23.47 23.84 19.35
C ALA A 296 22.23 23.54 18.46
N GLY A 297 21.06 24.02 18.89
CA GLY A 297 19.75 23.70 18.25
C GLY A 297 19.54 24.40 16.92
N TRP A 298 20.06 25.65 16.74
CA TRP A 298 19.85 26.42 15.52
C TRP A 298 20.45 25.76 14.27
N LEU A 299 21.66 25.24 14.39
CA LEU A 299 22.35 24.55 13.29
C LEU A 299 21.60 23.27 12.89
N ARG A 300 21.01 22.58 13.86
CA ARG A 300 20.18 21.38 13.67
C ARG A 300 18.90 21.74 12.94
N LEU A 301 18.20 22.79 13.38
CA LEU A 301 16.97 23.28 12.73
C LEU A 301 17.25 23.72 11.29
N ARG A 302 18.37 24.44 11.05
CA ARG A 302 18.77 24.83 9.69
C ARG A 302 19.00 23.61 8.77
N ARG A 303 19.74 22.60 9.25
CA ARG A 303 20.00 21.36 8.49
C ARG A 303 18.71 20.61 8.18
N LEU A 304 17.84 20.45 9.18
CA LEU A 304 16.54 19.82 9.02
C LEU A 304 15.66 20.62 8.06
N GLY A 305 15.61 21.95 8.21
CA GLY A 305 14.83 22.85 7.36
C GLY A 305 15.26 22.78 5.89
N ILE A 306 16.56 22.76 5.59
CA ILE A 306 17.04 22.60 4.20
C ILE A 306 16.59 21.25 3.61
N ARG A 307 16.73 20.15 4.36
CA ARG A 307 16.29 18.83 3.88
C ARG A 307 14.78 18.74 3.72
N ALA A 308 14.03 19.32 4.65
CA ALA A 308 12.57 19.42 4.57
C ALA A 308 12.13 20.26 3.37
N LEU A 309 12.83 21.36 3.07
CA LEU A 309 12.57 22.19 1.88
C LEU A 309 12.81 21.40 0.60
N VAL A 310 13.91 20.64 0.50
CA VAL A 310 14.21 19.79 -0.66
C VAL A 310 13.14 18.69 -0.82
N LEU A 311 12.72 18.06 0.28
CA LEU A 311 11.64 17.07 0.26
C LEU A 311 10.32 17.69 -0.21
N SER A 312 9.96 18.86 0.36
CA SER A 312 8.73 19.57 0.03
C SER A 312 8.72 20.07 -1.41
N SER A 313 9.85 20.56 -1.93
CA SER A 313 9.96 20.98 -3.35
C SER A 313 9.76 19.78 -4.29
N GLY A 314 10.35 18.62 -3.95
CA GLY A 314 10.08 17.38 -4.68
C GLY A 314 8.62 16.96 -4.65
N PHE A 315 7.97 17.04 -3.48
CA PHE A 315 6.56 16.72 -3.31
C PHE A 315 5.66 17.68 -4.10
N LEU A 316 5.93 18.97 -4.01
CA LEU A 316 5.12 20.00 -4.67
C LEU A 316 5.26 20.00 -6.19
N ALA A 317 6.41 19.59 -6.74
CA ALA A 317 6.63 19.62 -8.18
C ALA A 317 5.54 18.89 -8.99
N PRO A 318 5.23 17.59 -8.77
CA PRO A 318 4.15 16.91 -9.48
C PRO A 318 2.77 17.45 -9.08
N VAL A 319 2.57 17.87 -7.81
CA VAL A 319 1.28 18.39 -7.33
C VAL A 319 0.92 19.71 -8.03
N VAL A 320 1.86 20.63 -8.11
CA VAL A 320 1.65 21.91 -8.79
C VAL A 320 1.39 21.70 -10.28
N LEU A 321 2.21 20.84 -10.93
CA LEU A 321 2.02 20.51 -12.35
C LEU A 321 0.62 19.95 -12.61
N TYR A 322 0.15 19.03 -11.78
CA TYR A 322 -1.19 18.46 -11.88
C TYR A 322 -2.30 19.48 -11.67
N LEU A 323 -2.11 20.44 -10.75
CA LEU A 323 -3.12 21.44 -10.41
C LEU A 323 -3.17 22.63 -11.39
N LEU A 324 -2.21 22.80 -12.31
CA LEU A 324 -2.21 23.92 -13.28
C LEU A 324 -3.51 24.01 -14.09
N PRO A 325 -4.08 22.94 -14.67
CA PRO A 325 -5.35 22.99 -15.38
C PRO A 325 -6.52 23.41 -14.48
N TYR A 326 -6.52 23.00 -13.20
CA TYR A 326 -7.55 23.38 -12.23
C TYR A 326 -7.45 24.86 -11.83
N LEU A 327 -6.22 25.37 -11.70
CA LEU A 327 -5.97 26.79 -11.46
C LEU A 327 -6.48 27.64 -12.63
N HIS A 328 -6.15 27.26 -13.86
CA HIS A 328 -6.60 27.96 -15.09
C HIS A 328 -8.12 27.99 -15.23
N ALA A 329 -8.77 26.91 -14.80
CA ALA A 329 -10.24 26.79 -14.85
C ALA A 329 -10.95 27.38 -13.62
N HIS A 330 -10.25 28.06 -12.70
CA HIS A 330 -10.78 28.55 -11.43
C HIS A 330 -11.51 27.49 -10.60
N ALA A 331 -11.06 26.22 -10.70
CA ALA A 331 -11.72 25.06 -10.13
C ALA A 331 -10.99 24.45 -8.91
N LEU A 332 -9.93 25.10 -8.39
CA LEU A 332 -9.17 24.61 -7.24
C LEU A 332 -10.06 24.35 -6.03
N GLY A 333 -11.04 25.22 -5.76
CA GLY A 333 -11.97 25.04 -4.63
C GLY A 333 -12.79 23.75 -4.75
N ARG A 334 -13.25 23.41 -5.96
CA ARG A 334 -13.98 22.16 -6.23
C ARG A 334 -13.06 20.95 -6.02
N TRP A 335 -11.84 21.01 -6.53
CA TRP A 335 -10.87 19.95 -6.35
C TRP A 335 -10.56 19.70 -4.87
N PHE A 336 -10.29 20.76 -4.09
CA PHE A 336 -10.07 20.65 -2.64
C PHE A 336 -11.29 20.06 -1.92
N TYR A 337 -12.49 20.49 -2.28
CA TYR A 337 -13.73 19.94 -1.72
C TYR A 337 -13.85 18.44 -2.02
N GLY A 338 -13.62 18.02 -3.29
CA GLY A 338 -13.67 16.64 -3.71
C GLY A 338 -12.64 15.75 -3.03
N VAL A 339 -11.41 16.25 -2.83
CA VAL A 339 -10.31 15.48 -2.25
C VAL A 339 -10.35 15.42 -0.72
N LEU A 340 -10.75 16.51 -0.05
CA LEU A 340 -10.65 16.62 1.41
C LEU A 340 -11.99 16.45 2.14
N VAL A 341 -13.09 16.95 1.55
CA VAL A 341 -14.40 16.97 2.22
C VAL A 341 -15.21 15.72 1.91
N ILE A 342 -15.41 15.43 0.62
CA ILE A 342 -16.22 14.28 0.20
C ILE A 342 -15.74 12.94 0.83
N PRO A 343 -14.43 12.62 0.88
CA PRO A 343 -13.97 11.36 1.45
C PRO A 343 -14.23 11.21 2.95
N THR A 344 -14.57 12.29 3.68
CA THR A 344 -14.96 12.20 5.09
C THR A 344 -16.24 11.38 5.29
N GLY A 345 -17.10 11.32 4.28
CA GLY A 345 -18.28 10.45 4.27
C GLY A 345 -17.95 8.97 4.45
N ARG A 346 -16.76 8.52 4.02
CA ARG A 346 -16.28 7.15 4.24
C ARG A 346 -16.15 6.77 5.70
N LEU A 347 -15.92 7.74 6.59
CA LEU A 347 -15.86 7.50 8.03
C LEU A 347 -17.18 6.99 8.62
N GLN A 348 -18.31 7.26 7.94
CA GLN A 348 -19.63 6.76 8.36
C GLN A 348 -19.76 5.26 8.13
N CYS A 349 -19.05 4.72 7.14
CA CYS A 349 -19.05 3.31 6.75
C CYS A 349 -17.84 2.55 7.33
N THR A 350 -17.30 2.98 8.46
CA THR A 350 -16.11 2.37 9.07
C THR A 350 -16.39 0.92 9.43
N PHE A 351 -15.63 0.02 8.82
CA PHE A 351 -15.61 -1.39 9.14
C PHE A 351 -14.21 -1.78 9.61
N TYR A 352 -14.08 -2.10 10.89
CA TYR A 352 -12.85 -2.63 11.47
C TYR A 352 -13.18 -3.94 12.20
N PRO A 353 -12.73 -5.11 11.69
CA PRO A 353 -12.97 -6.36 12.38
C PRO A 353 -12.22 -6.34 13.71
N SER A 354 -12.92 -6.66 14.78
CA SER A 354 -12.29 -6.86 16.09
C SER A 354 -11.25 -7.97 15.97
N ILE A 355 -10.07 -7.75 16.56
CA ILE A 355 -9.07 -8.81 16.66
C ILE A 355 -9.65 -9.88 17.59
N HIS A 356 -9.94 -11.05 17.07
CA HIS A 356 -10.41 -12.14 17.92
C HIS A 356 -9.26 -12.57 18.85
N PRO A 357 -9.49 -12.74 20.17
CA PRO A 357 -8.44 -13.07 21.13
C PRO A 357 -7.61 -14.31 20.73
N VAL A 358 -8.26 -15.33 20.16
CA VAL A 358 -7.56 -16.54 19.65
C VAL A 358 -6.58 -16.20 18.53
N ALA A 359 -6.91 -15.23 17.70
CA ALA A 359 -6.05 -14.80 16.62
C ALA A 359 -4.85 -13.98 17.11
N ALA A 360 -5.05 -13.15 18.15
CA ALA A 360 -3.94 -12.47 18.84
C ALA A 360 -3.01 -13.50 19.51
N ILE A 361 -3.55 -14.57 20.08
CA ILE A 361 -2.77 -15.70 20.64
C ILE A 361 -1.91 -16.36 19.56
N CYS A 362 -2.37 -16.52 18.33
CA CYS A 362 -1.59 -17.09 17.23
C CYS A 362 -0.38 -16.23 16.82
N CYS A 363 -0.44 -14.90 17.01
CA CYS A 363 0.66 -13.98 16.69
C CYS A 363 1.61 -13.72 17.86
N VAL A 364 1.13 -13.85 19.09
CA VAL A 364 1.94 -13.63 20.31
C VAL A 364 3.11 -14.61 20.45
N PRO A 365 2.98 -15.94 20.23
CA PRO A 365 4.12 -16.84 20.35
C PRO A 365 5.26 -16.55 19.38
N PRO A 366 5.07 -16.39 18.07
CA PRO A 366 6.16 -16.03 17.17
C PRO A 366 6.80 -14.69 17.55
N VAL A 367 6.01 -13.72 17.99
CA VAL A 367 6.52 -12.41 18.41
C VAL A 367 7.25 -12.50 19.77
N ALA A 368 6.72 -13.22 20.73
CA ALA A 368 7.37 -13.43 22.03
C ALA A 368 8.69 -14.22 21.88
N LEU A 369 8.71 -15.24 21.04
CA LEU A 369 9.92 -15.99 20.72
C LEU A 369 10.96 -15.12 19.99
N LEU A 370 10.49 -14.23 19.14
CA LEU A 370 11.26 -13.21 18.45
C LEU A 370 11.93 -12.23 19.45
N LEU A 371 11.21 -11.82 20.48
CA LEU A 371 11.72 -10.94 21.53
C LEU A 371 12.62 -11.67 22.52
N LEU A 372 12.31 -12.93 22.86
CA LEU A 372 13.06 -13.74 23.81
C LEU A 372 14.34 -14.31 23.19
N SER A 373 14.35 -14.69 21.91
CA SER A 373 15.54 -15.19 21.22
C SER A 373 16.65 -14.15 21.13
N SER A 374 16.30 -12.85 21.11
CA SER A 374 17.26 -11.75 21.16
C SER A 374 18.02 -11.65 22.49
N ARG A 375 17.50 -12.27 23.56
CA ARG A 375 18.12 -12.31 24.91
C ARG A 375 18.89 -13.61 25.22
N SER A 376 18.63 -14.69 24.47
CA SER A 376 19.24 -16.00 24.78
C SER A 376 20.67 -16.11 24.24
N ARG A 377 21.63 -16.25 25.13
CA ARG A 377 23.06 -16.43 24.81
C ARG A 377 23.46 -17.88 24.50
N THR A 378 22.54 -18.85 24.60
CA THR A 378 22.87 -20.27 24.42
C THR A 378 22.35 -20.84 23.11
N THR A 379 23.20 -21.58 22.39
CA THR A 379 22.88 -22.18 21.08
C THR A 379 21.78 -23.26 21.17
N LEU A 380 21.65 -23.93 22.31
CA LEU A 380 20.63 -24.96 22.54
C LEU A 380 19.24 -24.35 22.63
N ASN A 381 19.07 -23.26 23.39
CA ASN A 381 17.79 -22.59 23.57
C ASN A 381 17.29 -21.97 22.24
N SER A 382 18.20 -21.54 21.36
CA SER A 382 17.82 -21.02 20.06
C SER A 382 17.31 -22.11 19.10
N ARG A 383 17.87 -23.32 19.15
CA ARG A 383 17.40 -24.47 18.34
C ARG A 383 16.04 -24.98 18.82
N ILE A 384 15.83 -25.08 20.13
CA ILE A 384 14.54 -25.44 20.71
C ILE A 384 13.49 -24.40 20.35
N ALA A 385 13.78 -23.12 20.51
CA ALA A 385 12.88 -22.02 20.14
C ALA A 385 12.52 -22.08 18.64
N LEU A 386 13.50 -22.31 17.76
CA LEU A 386 13.27 -22.44 16.33
C LEU A 386 12.39 -23.67 15.99
N GLY A 387 12.65 -24.82 16.62
CA GLY A 387 11.84 -26.03 16.48
C GLY A 387 10.41 -25.82 16.94
N SER A 388 10.21 -25.15 18.09
CA SER A 388 8.89 -24.85 18.63
C SER A 388 8.10 -23.91 17.74
N VAL A 389 8.74 -22.84 17.22
CA VAL A 389 8.09 -21.91 16.30
C VAL A 389 7.70 -22.58 14.99
N SER A 390 8.59 -23.43 14.45
CA SER A 390 8.30 -24.19 13.23
C SER A 390 7.13 -25.16 13.44
N ALA A 391 7.08 -25.87 14.57
CA ALA A 391 5.97 -26.74 14.91
C ALA A 391 4.64 -25.99 15.06
N VAL A 392 4.66 -24.83 15.75
CA VAL A 392 3.47 -23.96 15.87
C VAL A 392 3.03 -23.44 14.50
N ALA A 393 3.97 -23.04 13.64
CA ALA A 393 3.65 -22.56 12.30
C ALA A 393 3.00 -23.66 11.44
N VAL A 394 3.51 -24.90 11.50
CA VAL A 394 2.93 -26.07 10.81
C VAL A 394 1.53 -26.39 11.36
N ALA A 395 1.35 -26.36 12.69
CA ALA A 395 0.05 -26.57 13.31
C ALA A 395 -0.97 -25.51 12.90
N VAL A 396 -0.57 -24.24 12.90
CA VAL A 396 -1.40 -23.11 12.42
C VAL A 396 -1.77 -23.31 10.94
N LEU A 397 -0.82 -23.73 10.09
CA LEU A 397 -1.10 -24.04 8.70
C LEU A 397 -2.15 -25.14 8.57
N PHE A 398 -1.96 -26.24 9.27
CA PHE A 398 -2.91 -27.36 9.26
C PHE A 398 -4.32 -26.91 9.67
N LEU A 399 -4.44 -26.11 10.74
CA LEU A 399 -5.71 -25.55 11.20
C LEU A 399 -6.31 -24.58 10.17
N CYS A 400 -5.51 -23.77 9.49
CA CYS A 400 -5.96 -22.88 8.43
C CYS A 400 -6.51 -23.65 7.22
N VAL A 401 -5.87 -24.73 6.83
CA VAL A 401 -6.33 -25.60 5.74
C VAL A 401 -7.63 -26.32 6.13
N ARG A 402 -7.74 -26.76 7.38
CA ARG A 402 -8.89 -27.51 7.87
C ARG A 402 -10.11 -26.65 8.18
N TYR A 403 -9.90 -25.42 8.65
CA TYR A 403 -10.96 -24.51 9.12
C TYR A 403 -10.83 -23.12 8.50
N SER A 404 -11.74 -22.78 7.58
CA SER A 404 -11.74 -21.49 6.87
C SER A 404 -11.88 -20.28 7.79
N GLY A 405 -12.70 -20.38 8.85
CA GLY A 405 -12.85 -19.31 9.85
C GLY A 405 -11.56 -19.03 10.61
N PHE A 406 -10.79 -20.07 10.94
CA PHE A 406 -9.50 -19.92 11.62
C PHE A 406 -8.49 -19.16 10.75
N ALA A 407 -8.43 -19.46 9.47
CA ALA A 407 -7.53 -18.76 8.56
C ALA A 407 -7.90 -17.29 8.40
N ARG A 408 -9.18 -16.93 8.38
CA ARG A 408 -9.61 -15.53 8.38
C ARG A 408 -9.11 -14.80 9.64
N TRP A 409 -9.18 -15.44 10.80
CA TRP A 409 -8.67 -14.86 12.05
C TRP A 409 -7.16 -14.69 12.05
N VAL A 410 -6.41 -15.68 11.56
CA VAL A 410 -4.95 -15.56 11.42
C VAL A 410 -4.57 -14.45 10.45
N TRP A 411 -5.31 -14.29 9.35
CA TRP A 411 -5.12 -13.18 8.40
C TRP A 411 -5.31 -11.81 9.05
N VAL A 412 -6.43 -11.62 9.75
CA VAL A 412 -6.69 -10.36 10.49
C VAL A 412 -5.59 -10.09 11.52
N SER A 413 -5.07 -11.14 12.13
CA SER A 413 -3.99 -11.04 13.13
C SER A 413 -2.63 -10.69 12.54
N ALA A 414 -2.40 -10.99 11.26
CA ALA A 414 -1.16 -10.58 10.59
C ALA A 414 -0.99 -9.05 10.63
N ALA A 415 -2.07 -8.29 10.45
CA ALA A 415 -2.06 -6.84 10.60
C ALA A 415 -1.67 -6.40 12.03
N ALA A 416 -2.10 -7.14 13.05
CA ALA A 416 -1.80 -6.85 14.46
C ALA A 416 -0.32 -7.07 14.83
N SER A 417 0.48 -7.71 13.97
CA SER A 417 1.92 -7.84 14.17
C SER A 417 2.70 -6.53 13.98
N ILE A 418 2.16 -5.57 13.23
CA ILE A 418 2.85 -4.31 12.91
C ILE A 418 3.23 -3.52 14.17
N PRO A 419 2.34 -3.23 15.13
CA PRO A 419 2.72 -2.51 16.35
C PRO A 419 3.86 -3.18 17.12
N VAL A 420 3.85 -4.51 17.19
CA VAL A 420 4.89 -5.26 17.89
C VAL A 420 6.24 -5.15 17.20
N ILE A 421 6.27 -5.27 15.87
CA ILE A 421 7.48 -5.09 15.05
C ILE A 421 8.04 -3.68 15.25
N VAL A 422 7.16 -2.68 15.27
CA VAL A 422 7.53 -1.28 15.48
C VAL A 422 8.11 -1.06 16.88
N ILE A 423 7.48 -1.58 17.93
CA ILE A 423 7.98 -1.47 19.30
C ILE A 423 9.34 -2.17 19.43
N ALA A 424 9.48 -3.38 18.92
CA ALA A 424 10.75 -4.12 18.95
C ALA A 424 11.87 -3.36 18.23
N GLY A 425 11.57 -2.79 17.05
CA GLY A 425 12.51 -1.96 16.30
C GLY A 425 12.89 -0.67 17.04
N ALA A 426 11.92 0.03 17.64
CA ALA A 426 12.16 1.23 18.41
C ALA A 426 13.05 0.96 19.63
N ILE A 427 12.84 -0.14 20.35
CA ILE A 427 13.70 -0.57 21.47
C ILE A 427 15.14 -0.79 20.99
N ARG A 428 15.34 -1.45 19.84
CA ARG A 428 16.68 -1.67 19.28
C ARG A 428 17.37 -0.36 18.88
N LEU A 429 16.62 0.53 18.24
CA LEU A 429 17.13 1.86 17.88
C LEU A 429 17.48 2.70 19.12
N TRP A 430 16.73 2.55 20.22
CA TRP A 430 16.99 3.22 21.49
C TRP A 430 18.28 2.71 22.17
N GLN A 431 18.50 1.39 22.13
CA GLN A 431 19.68 0.77 22.73
C GLN A 431 21.01 1.18 22.09
N GLY A 432 20.99 1.77 20.90
CA GLY A 432 22.16 2.32 20.22
C GLY A 432 23.22 1.28 19.79
N THR A 433 22.89 -0.01 19.82
CA THR A 433 23.80 -1.12 19.49
C THR A 433 23.99 -1.31 17.98
N VAL A 434 23.17 -0.64 17.17
CA VAL A 434 23.12 -0.77 15.71
C VAL A 434 23.99 0.30 15.06
N ARG A 435 24.80 -0.07 14.06
CA ARG A 435 25.59 0.91 13.28
C ARG A 435 24.67 1.97 12.67
N ARG A 436 25.14 3.22 12.62
CA ARG A 436 24.35 4.39 12.19
C ARG A 436 23.62 4.17 10.87
N GLU A 437 24.32 3.68 9.85
CA GLU A 437 23.74 3.46 8.53
C GLU A 437 22.58 2.46 8.56
N MET A 438 22.76 1.35 9.28
CA MET A 438 21.73 0.34 9.49
C MET A 438 20.57 0.89 10.32
N ALA A 439 20.84 1.67 11.37
CA ALA A 439 19.83 2.33 12.18
C ALA A 439 18.95 3.27 11.35
N LEU A 440 19.53 4.00 10.39
CA LEU A 440 18.80 4.86 9.46
C LEU A 440 17.89 4.03 8.52
N ARG A 441 18.40 2.93 7.95
CA ARG A 441 17.59 2.04 7.09
C ARG A 441 16.44 1.41 7.85
N VAL A 442 16.70 0.90 9.05
CA VAL A 442 15.67 0.31 9.92
C VAL A 442 14.63 1.34 10.32
N MET A 443 15.05 2.53 10.75
CA MET A 443 14.12 3.61 11.12
C MET A 443 13.22 4.00 9.95
N LEU A 444 13.77 4.14 8.74
CA LEU A 444 13.00 4.48 7.56
C LEU A 444 11.95 3.41 7.26
N LEU A 445 12.33 2.13 7.25
CA LEU A 445 11.38 1.04 6.98
C LEU A 445 10.31 0.94 8.06
N LEU A 446 10.67 1.09 9.33
CA LEU A 446 9.72 1.10 10.44
C LEU A 446 8.72 2.25 10.32
N ALA A 447 9.19 3.47 10.01
CA ALA A 447 8.34 4.64 9.85
C ALA A 447 7.40 4.49 8.64
N VAL A 448 7.92 4.02 7.49
CA VAL A 448 7.12 3.78 6.29
C VAL A 448 6.09 2.68 6.52
N THR A 449 6.48 1.55 7.12
CA THR A 449 5.56 0.45 7.44
C THR A 449 4.46 0.90 8.40
N SER A 450 4.82 1.61 9.45
CA SER A 450 3.87 2.11 10.46
C SER A 450 2.84 3.07 9.86
N LEU A 451 3.31 4.12 9.18
CA LEU A 451 2.42 5.14 8.66
C LEU A 451 1.64 4.67 7.43
N CYS A 452 2.26 3.93 6.51
CA CYS A 452 1.53 3.35 5.39
C CYS A 452 0.48 2.31 5.84
N SER A 453 0.63 1.70 7.04
CA SER A 453 -0.39 0.79 7.57
C SER A 453 -1.73 1.47 7.88
N VAL A 454 -1.74 2.80 8.05
CA VAL A 454 -2.96 3.60 8.26
C VAL A 454 -3.88 3.56 7.03
N ILE A 455 -3.39 3.13 5.87
CA ILE A 455 -4.25 2.90 4.68
C ILE A 455 -5.37 1.88 4.95
N GLN A 456 -5.21 1.03 5.97
CA GLN A 456 -6.22 0.07 6.41
C GLN A 456 -7.40 0.72 7.15
N PHE A 457 -7.31 1.99 7.51
CA PHE A 457 -8.40 2.76 8.11
C PHE A 457 -9.10 3.59 7.02
N PRO A 458 -10.43 3.70 6.99
CA PRO A 458 -11.44 3.12 7.87
C PRO A 458 -11.95 1.73 7.47
N PHE A 459 -11.55 1.19 6.33
CA PHE A 459 -11.98 -0.11 5.83
C PHE A 459 -10.88 -1.15 6.02
N SER A 460 -10.97 -1.97 7.06
CA SER A 460 -10.00 -3.02 7.31
C SER A 460 -10.52 -4.38 6.84
N VAL A 461 -10.74 -4.51 5.53
CA VAL A 461 -10.91 -5.84 4.94
C VAL A 461 -9.52 -6.51 4.78
N PRO A 462 -9.45 -7.85 4.76
CA PRO A 462 -8.18 -8.57 4.72
C PRO A 462 -7.21 -8.10 3.63
N MET A 463 -7.70 -7.75 2.47
CA MET A 463 -6.93 -7.25 1.33
C MET A 463 -6.13 -5.97 1.65
N TYR A 464 -6.62 -5.10 2.54
CA TYR A 464 -5.93 -3.86 2.88
C TYR A 464 -4.59 -4.09 3.57
N PHE A 465 -4.41 -5.23 4.24
CA PHE A 465 -3.10 -5.61 4.75
C PHE A 465 -2.08 -5.87 3.62
N CYS A 466 -2.52 -6.35 2.45
CA CYS A 466 -1.63 -6.59 1.31
C CYS A 466 -0.99 -5.30 0.77
N TYR A 467 -1.63 -4.13 0.98
CA TYR A 467 -1.05 -2.83 0.59
C TYR A 467 0.15 -2.42 1.45
N VAL A 468 0.42 -3.14 2.54
CA VAL A 468 1.54 -2.85 3.44
C VAL A 468 2.40 -4.09 3.72
N ALA A 469 1.91 -5.29 3.46
CA ALA A 469 2.61 -6.54 3.73
C ALA A 469 4.03 -6.61 3.15
N PRO A 470 4.31 -6.16 1.90
CA PRO A 470 5.67 -6.09 1.37
C PRO A 470 6.62 -5.24 2.22
N LEU A 471 6.14 -4.13 2.76
CA LEU A 471 6.92 -3.26 3.65
C LEU A 471 7.18 -3.93 5.00
N VAL A 472 6.20 -4.67 5.53
CA VAL A 472 6.36 -5.48 6.75
C VAL A 472 7.44 -6.54 6.55
N ILE A 473 7.43 -7.25 5.44
CA ILE A 473 8.42 -8.29 5.08
C ILE A 473 9.82 -7.67 5.01
N LEU A 474 9.98 -6.53 4.33
CA LEU A 474 11.26 -5.80 4.26
C LEU A 474 11.72 -5.34 5.64
N THR A 475 10.82 -4.84 6.47
CA THR A 475 11.12 -4.38 7.84
C THR A 475 11.61 -5.53 8.70
N CYS A 476 10.96 -6.70 8.61
CA CYS A 476 11.42 -7.91 9.30
C CYS A 476 12.81 -8.35 8.82
N ALA A 477 13.08 -8.30 7.51
CA ALA A 477 14.40 -8.60 6.96
C ALA A 477 15.47 -7.65 7.50
N ALA A 478 15.17 -6.34 7.54
CA ALA A 478 16.07 -5.31 8.08
C ALA A 478 16.36 -5.51 9.58
N LEU A 479 15.34 -5.82 10.38
CA LEU A 479 15.51 -6.11 11.81
C LEU A 479 16.35 -7.37 12.04
N SER A 480 16.23 -8.37 11.17
CA SER A 480 17.03 -9.60 11.25
C SER A 480 18.53 -9.35 10.99
N ASP A 481 18.88 -8.37 10.17
CA ASP A 481 20.28 -8.01 9.89
C ASP A 481 20.93 -7.20 11.01
N THR A 482 20.15 -6.65 11.95
CA THR A 482 20.71 -5.94 13.13
C THR A 482 21.30 -6.89 14.17
N ASP A 483 21.01 -8.19 14.09
CA ASP A 483 21.47 -9.19 15.05
C ASP A 483 22.88 -9.74 14.70
N THR A 484 23.60 -10.20 15.71
CA THR A 484 24.84 -10.96 15.51
C THR A 484 24.56 -12.25 14.76
N ILE A 485 25.53 -12.78 14.02
CA ILE A 485 25.40 -13.94 13.10
C ILE A 485 24.61 -15.13 13.70
N ARG A 486 24.67 -15.34 15.01
CA ARG A 486 23.95 -16.43 15.70
C ARG A 486 22.46 -16.15 15.90
N ALA A 487 22.06 -14.89 16.00
CA ALA A 487 20.66 -14.48 16.15
C ALA A 487 19.93 -14.31 14.79
N ARG A 488 20.67 -14.14 13.69
CA ARG A 488 20.10 -13.98 12.33
C ARG A 488 19.20 -15.15 11.92
N VAL A 489 19.54 -16.38 12.32
CA VAL A 489 18.73 -17.56 11.99
C VAL A 489 17.43 -17.59 12.76
N SER A 490 17.36 -16.98 13.95
CA SER A 490 16.19 -17.10 14.83
C SER A 490 15.02 -16.18 14.44
N LEU A 491 15.29 -15.04 13.78
CA LEU A 491 14.27 -14.04 13.43
C LEU A 491 13.70 -14.21 12.02
N THR A 492 14.58 -14.46 11.06
CA THR A 492 14.21 -14.56 9.63
C THR A 492 13.37 -15.80 9.38
N VAL A 493 13.63 -16.89 10.09
CA VAL A 493 12.95 -18.19 9.87
C VAL A 493 11.48 -18.14 10.30
N PRO A 494 11.10 -17.74 11.54
CA PRO A 494 9.68 -17.72 11.92
C PRO A 494 8.86 -16.72 11.08
N VAL A 495 9.42 -15.56 10.77
CA VAL A 495 8.73 -14.59 9.91
C VAL A 495 8.62 -15.13 8.49
N GLY A 496 9.68 -15.70 7.93
CA GLY A 496 9.65 -16.33 6.62
C GLY A 496 8.67 -17.51 6.56
N ILE A 497 8.63 -18.36 7.58
CA ILE A 497 7.65 -19.45 7.69
C ILE A 497 6.24 -18.89 7.75
N PHE A 498 5.97 -17.89 8.59
CA PHE A 498 4.65 -17.30 8.72
C PHE A 498 4.14 -16.77 7.38
N TYR A 499 4.94 -15.97 6.67
CA TYR A 499 4.54 -15.42 5.38
C TYR A 499 4.52 -16.48 4.26
N LEU A 500 5.40 -17.49 4.31
CA LEU A 500 5.37 -18.60 3.37
C LEU A 500 4.10 -19.45 3.52
N LEU A 501 3.65 -19.69 4.75
CA LEU A 501 2.40 -20.41 5.02
C LEU A 501 1.20 -19.72 4.36
N PHE A 502 1.11 -18.39 4.49
CA PHE A 502 0.06 -17.63 3.84
C PHE A 502 0.21 -17.64 2.32
N ALA A 503 1.44 -17.58 1.79
CA ALA A 503 1.68 -17.71 0.36
C ALA A 503 1.17 -19.05 -0.18
N VAL A 504 1.42 -20.15 0.54
CA VAL A 504 0.89 -21.48 0.20
C VAL A 504 -0.64 -21.48 0.23
N LEU A 505 -1.26 -20.89 1.26
CA LEU A 505 -2.72 -20.77 1.35
C LEU A 505 -3.35 -19.96 0.21
N ILE A 506 -2.63 -18.94 -0.28
CA ILE A 506 -3.05 -18.13 -1.43
C ILE A 506 -2.96 -18.92 -2.74
N LEU A 507 -1.97 -19.79 -2.86
CA LEU A 507 -1.72 -20.57 -4.07
C LEU A 507 -2.62 -21.81 -4.19
N LEU A 508 -3.15 -22.32 -3.06
CA LEU A 508 -4.03 -23.50 -3.08
C LEU A 508 -5.38 -23.16 -3.75
N PRO A 509 -5.81 -23.92 -4.76
CA PRO A 509 -7.13 -23.73 -5.38
C PRO A 509 -8.24 -23.95 -4.34
N ASN A 510 -9.30 -23.13 -4.39
CA ASN A 510 -10.49 -23.17 -3.53
C ASN A 510 -10.29 -22.76 -2.05
N GLN A 511 -9.17 -22.16 -1.67
CA GLN A 511 -8.95 -21.78 -0.28
C GLN A 511 -9.32 -20.30 -0.01
N ILE A 512 -9.54 -20.05 1.23
CA ILE A 512 -9.91 -18.91 2.07
C ILE A 512 -9.78 -17.53 1.43
N TYR A 513 -8.75 -17.29 0.64
CA TYR A 513 -8.54 -16.02 -0.02
C TYR A 513 -9.65 -15.73 -1.05
N ARG A 514 -9.93 -16.68 -1.92
CA ARG A 514 -11.01 -16.55 -2.90
C ARG A 514 -12.39 -16.49 -2.24
N ARG A 515 -12.65 -17.31 -1.22
CA ARG A 515 -13.90 -17.31 -0.45
C ARG A 515 -14.04 -16.13 0.50
N GLY A 516 -12.95 -15.72 1.15
CA GLY A 516 -12.97 -14.60 2.12
C GLY A 516 -13.10 -13.23 1.48
N MET A 517 -12.80 -13.11 0.17
CA MET A 517 -12.96 -11.88 -0.61
C MET A 517 -14.22 -11.89 -1.48
N SER A 518 -15.07 -12.89 -1.36
CA SER A 518 -16.30 -13.08 -2.18
C SER A 518 -16.04 -13.12 -3.70
N LEU A 519 -14.80 -13.43 -4.11
CA LEU A 519 -14.39 -13.28 -5.51
C LEU A 519 -14.79 -14.44 -6.40
N GLN A 520 -15.13 -15.61 -5.86
CA GLN A 520 -15.64 -16.75 -6.63
C GLN A 520 -16.33 -17.76 -5.71
N THR A 521 -17.63 -17.86 -5.81
CA THR A 521 -18.43 -18.93 -5.20
C THR A 521 -18.74 -20.05 -6.20
N THR A 522 -18.68 -19.75 -7.50
CA THR A 522 -18.94 -20.66 -8.63
C THR A 522 -17.71 -20.78 -9.53
N PRO A 523 -17.68 -21.70 -10.50
CA PRO A 523 -16.63 -21.77 -11.52
C PRO A 523 -16.47 -20.44 -12.24
N ALA A 524 -15.21 -20.08 -12.54
CA ALA A 524 -14.92 -18.85 -13.27
C ALA A 524 -15.47 -18.93 -14.71
N LYS A 525 -16.18 -17.88 -15.14
CA LYS A 525 -16.65 -17.69 -16.51
C LYS A 525 -16.02 -16.44 -17.11
N ALA A 526 -15.63 -16.50 -18.38
CA ALA A 526 -15.15 -15.34 -19.11
C ALA A 526 -16.32 -14.50 -19.63
N PHE A 527 -16.16 -13.16 -19.60
CA PHE A 527 -17.10 -12.23 -20.21
C PHE A 527 -17.09 -12.32 -21.73
N THR A 528 -18.26 -12.30 -22.34
CA THR A 528 -18.46 -12.13 -23.79
C THR A 528 -18.60 -10.66 -24.19
N LEU A 529 -18.89 -9.77 -23.23
CA LEU A 529 -18.98 -8.32 -23.47
C LEU A 529 -17.64 -7.74 -23.94
N LEU A 530 -17.66 -6.99 -25.04
CA LEU A 530 -16.45 -6.44 -25.65
C LEU A 530 -15.58 -5.63 -24.67
N ARG A 531 -16.22 -4.82 -23.81
CA ARG A 531 -15.54 -3.95 -22.84
C ARG A 531 -15.01 -4.69 -21.60
N ALA A 532 -15.44 -5.93 -21.38
CA ALA A 532 -14.90 -6.83 -20.36
C ALA A 532 -14.18 -8.04 -20.96
N ALA A 533 -13.94 -8.07 -22.28
CA ALA A 533 -13.32 -9.19 -22.96
C ALA A 533 -11.95 -9.53 -22.36
N GLY A 534 -11.73 -10.81 -22.05
CA GLY A 534 -10.54 -11.31 -21.37
C GLY A 534 -10.65 -11.36 -19.85
N MET A 535 -11.66 -10.74 -19.24
CA MET A 535 -11.90 -10.81 -17.79
C MET A 535 -12.72 -12.05 -17.44
N LYS A 536 -12.43 -12.64 -16.29
CA LYS A 536 -13.16 -13.79 -15.73
C LYS A 536 -13.75 -13.40 -14.36
N GLY A 537 -14.98 -13.76 -14.13
CA GLY A 537 -15.69 -13.56 -12.87
C GLY A 537 -16.42 -14.81 -12.41
N ASP A 538 -17.15 -14.69 -11.33
CA ASP A 538 -18.13 -15.70 -10.91
C ASP A 538 -19.18 -15.91 -12.01
N ALA A 539 -19.50 -17.15 -12.36
CA ALA A 539 -20.36 -17.43 -13.50
C ALA A 539 -21.75 -16.76 -13.38
N VAL A 540 -22.34 -16.78 -12.17
CA VAL A 540 -23.64 -16.14 -11.93
C VAL A 540 -23.53 -14.63 -12.13
N GLN A 541 -22.48 -14.03 -11.58
CA GLN A 541 -22.22 -12.59 -11.74
C GLN A 541 -22.01 -12.21 -13.21
N VAL A 542 -21.22 -12.97 -13.97
CA VAL A 542 -20.98 -12.72 -15.39
C VAL A 542 -22.29 -12.78 -16.17
N ASP A 543 -23.09 -13.84 -15.96
CA ASP A 543 -24.38 -14.00 -16.63
C ASP A 543 -25.34 -12.85 -16.33
N THR A 544 -25.38 -12.41 -15.06
CA THR A 544 -26.21 -11.27 -14.64
C THR A 544 -25.81 -9.99 -15.37
N TYR A 545 -24.52 -9.63 -15.39
CA TYR A 545 -24.06 -8.42 -16.09
C TYR A 545 -24.30 -8.48 -17.60
N GLU A 546 -24.10 -9.64 -18.24
CA GLU A 546 -24.35 -9.82 -19.67
C GLU A 546 -25.84 -9.64 -20.01
N GLN A 547 -26.74 -10.16 -19.18
CA GLN A 547 -28.19 -9.98 -19.34
C GLN A 547 -28.60 -8.53 -19.12
N VAL A 548 -28.11 -7.88 -18.06
CA VAL A 548 -28.41 -6.47 -17.76
C VAL A 548 -27.94 -5.55 -18.89
N VAL A 549 -26.70 -5.72 -19.38
CA VAL A 549 -26.17 -4.92 -20.49
C VAL A 549 -26.95 -5.15 -21.78
N THR A 550 -27.36 -6.38 -22.06
CA THR A 550 -28.21 -6.70 -23.22
C THR A 550 -29.56 -6.01 -23.13
N GLU A 551 -30.19 -6.01 -21.95
CA GLU A 551 -31.46 -5.34 -21.73
C GLU A 551 -31.36 -3.82 -21.81
N ILE A 552 -30.27 -3.23 -21.26
CA ILE A 552 -29.96 -1.80 -21.44
C ILE A 552 -29.84 -1.46 -22.94
N ALA A 553 -29.08 -2.25 -23.70
CA ALA A 553 -28.88 -2.00 -25.12
C ALA A 553 -30.18 -2.08 -25.92
N ARG A 554 -31.10 -2.99 -25.54
CA ARG A 554 -32.39 -3.18 -26.18
C ARG A 554 -33.30 -1.95 -26.06
N HIS A 555 -33.29 -1.28 -24.87
CA HIS A 555 -34.26 -0.24 -24.57
C HIS A 555 -33.66 1.19 -24.57
N ALA A 556 -32.36 1.36 -24.33
CA ALA A 556 -31.72 2.66 -24.30
C ALA A 556 -31.28 3.16 -25.68
N GLY A 557 -31.07 2.27 -26.66
CA GLY A 557 -30.48 2.68 -27.94
C GLY A 557 -29.13 3.37 -27.70
N THR A 558 -29.03 4.67 -28.04
CA THR A 558 -27.86 5.52 -27.77
C THR A 558 -28.06 6.49 -26.60
N ALA A 559 -29.24 6.50 -25.99
CA ALA A 559 -29.57 7.42 -24.90
C ALA A 559 -28.73 7.16 -23.64
N PRO A 560 -28.54 8.20 -22.81
CA PRO A 560 -27.95 8.05 -21.47
C PRO A 560 -28.78 7.09 -20.62
N VAL A 561 -28.10 6.44 -19.69
CA VAL A 561 -28.70 5.50 -18.73
C VAL A 561 -28.41 6.01 -17.33
N TRP A 562 -29.31 5.82 -16.40
CA TRP A 562 -28.99 5.99 -14.98
C TRP A 562 -28.95 4.64 -14.29
N ALA A 563 -27.90 4.38 -13.51
CA ALA A 563 -27.73 3.17 -12.75
C ALA A 563 -27.27 3.52 -11.31
N GLY A 564 -27.92 2.93 -10.30
CA GLY A 564 -27.62 3.21 -8.89
C GLY A 564 -28.45 2.37 -7.92
N PRO A 565 -28.03 2.32 -6.64
CA PRO A 565 -26.77 2.86 -6.12
C PRO A 565 -25.54 2.01 -6.47
N ASP A 566 -24.35 2.61 -6.49
CA ASP A 566 -23.04 1.94 -6.52
C ASP A 566 -22.80 0.96 -7.67
N CYS A 567 -23.22 1.28 -8.89
CA CYS A 567 -23.04 0.44 -10.08
C CYS A 567 -22.49 1.18 -11.30
N ALA A 568 -21.40 1.94 -11.09
CA ALA A 568 -20.73 2.69 -12.15
C ALA A 568 -20.17 1.80 -13.28
N GLU A 569 -19.92 0.53 -13.02
CA GLU A 569 -19.48 -0.46 -14.00
C GLU A 569 -20.47 -0.65 -15.16
N LEU A 570 -21.78 -0.51 -14.89
CA LEU A 570 -22.79 -0.66 -15.91
C LEU A 570 -22.69 0.40 -17.01
N TYR A 571 -22.31 1.63 -16.68
CA TYR A 571 -22.09 2.67 -17.69
C TYR A 571 -20.95 2.28 -18.64
N PHE A 572 -19.83 1.83 -18.07
CA PHE A 572 -18.69 1.41 -18.89
C PHE A 572 -19.01 0.16 -19.71
N LEU A 573 -19.58 -0.89 -19.08
CA LEU A 573 -19.90 -2.14 -19.77
C LEU A 573 -20.89 -1.95 -20.91
N ALA A 574 -21.93 -1.14 -20.67
CA ALA A 574 -22.95 -0.82 -21.68
C ALA A 574 -22.51 0.25 -22.70
N GLY A 575 -21.39 0.93 -22.47
CA GLY A 575 -20.93 2.05 -23.29
C GLY A 575 -21.94 3.21 -23.29
N ARG A 576 -22.45 3.55 -22.10
CA ARG A 576 -23.47 4.59 -21.94
C ARG A 576 -23.02 5.71 -21.02
N THR A 577 -23.50 6.92 -21.29
CA THR A 577 -23.15 8.10 -20.50
C THR A 577 -23.89 8.09 -19.16
N ASN A 578 -23.16 8.38 -18.09
CA ASN A 578 -23.71 8.66 -16.78
C ASN A 578 -24.16 10.12 -16.73
N PRO A 579 -25.45 10.45 -16.51
CA PRO A 579 -25.95 11.81 -16.48
C PRO A 579 -25.59 12.57 -15.19
N THR A 580 -24.98 11.89 -14.21
CA THR A 580 -24.70 12.47 -12.89
C THR A 580 -23.20 12.65 -12.68
N PRO A 581 -22.78 13.57 -11.79
CA PRO A 581 -21.39 13.68 -11.38
C PRO A 581 -20.96 12.55 -10.44
N VAL A 582 -21.86 11.69 -10.02
CA VAL A 582 -21.64 10.66 -8.99
C VAL A 582 -21.16 9.38 -9.64
N LEU A 583 -20.05 8.83 -9.14
CA LEU A 583 -19.57 7.49 -9.52
C LEU A 583 -19.92 6.46 -8.45
N TRP A 584 -19.95 6.89 -7.20
CA TRP A 584 -20.24 6.01 -6.07
C TRP A 584 -20.98 6.80 -4.98
N GLU A 585 -22.21 6.43 -4.74
CA GLU A 585 -23.15 7.18 -3.89
C GLU A 585 -22.71 7.26 -2.43
N VAL A 586 -21.98 6.27 -1.92
CA VAL A 586 -21.46 6.29 -0.55
C VAL A 586 -20.53 7.48 -0.26
N LEU A 587 -19.87 7.99 -1.31
CA LEU A 587 -18.93 9.08 -1.17
C LEU A 587 -19.58 10.46 -1.27
N SER A 588 -20.70 10.55 -1.98
CA SER A 588 -21.36 11.79 -2.32
C SER A 588 -22.52 12.12 -1.37
N GLY A 589 -22.29 12.10 -0.05
CA GLY A 589 -23.35 12.40 0.93
C GLY A 589 -24.17 13.68 0.68
N VAL A 590 -23.68 14.57 -0.20
CA VAL A 590 -24.36 15.81 -0.64
C VAL A 590 -25.35 15.57 -1.77
N ASP A 591 -25.13 14.56 -2.62
CA ASP A 591 -25.91 14.33 -3.85
C ASP A 591 -26.86 13.12 -3.76
N ARG A 592 -27.20 12.74 -2.54
CA ARG A 592 -28.28 11.77 -2.26
C ARG A 592 -29.67 12.37 -2.28
N ASP A 593 -29.80 13.68 -2.61
CA ASP A 593 -31.11 14.32 -2.76
C ASP A 593 -31.86 13.70 -3.95
N PRO A 594 -32.96 12.97 -3.70
CA PRO A 594 -33.76 12.35 -4.77
C PRO A 594 -34.18 13.34 -5.86
N ARG A 595 -34.44 14.60 -5.50
CA ARG A 595 -34.87 15.63 -6.45
C ARG A 595 -33.77 15.99 -7.43
N ARG A 596 -32.52 16.04 -6.97
CA ARG A 596 -31.37 16.30 -7.84
C ARG A 596 -31.15 15.17 -8.85
N ILE A 597 -31.18 13.91 -8.36
CA ILE A 597 -31.03 12.74 -9.23
C ILE A 597 -32.13 12.75 -10.30
N LEU A 598 -33.38 12.94 -9.90
CA LEU A 598 -34.51 13.02 -10.83
C LEU A 598 -34.35 14.14 -11.86
N ASN A 599 -33.85 15.30 -11.46
CA ASN A 599 -33.56 16.40 -12.39
C ASN A 599 -32.45 16.05 -13.39
N TRP A 600 -31.40 15.33 -12.99
CA TRP A 600 -30.36 14.88 -13.91
C TRP A 600 -30.89 13.85 -14.90
N VAL A 601 -31.66 12.86 -14.41
CA VAL A 601 -32.31 11.84 -15.22
C VAL A 601 -33.22 12.47 -16.28
N GLU A 602 -34.02 13.45 -15.89
CA GLU A 602 -34.96 14.15 -16.79
C GLU A 602 -34.23 15.01 -17.82
N ARG A 603 -33.29 15.87 -17.39
CA ARG A 603 -32.53 16.77 -18.27
C ARG A 603 -31.68 16.01 -19.30
N ALA A 604 -31.17 14.85 -18.94
CA ALA A 604 -30.36 14.04 -19.82
C ALA A 604 -31.20 13.19 -20.79
N GLY A 605 -32.52 13.16 -20.65
CA GLY A 605 -33.39 12.33 -21.49
C GLY A 605 -33.15 10.83 -21.31
N VAL A 606 -32.89 10.40 -20.07
CA VAL A 606 -32.65 8.99 -19.73
C VAL A 606 -33.87 8.14 -20.13
N GLN A 607 -33.62 7.04 -20.85
CA GLN A 607 -34.66 6.11 -21.31
C GLN A 607 -34.70 4.82 -20.47
N VAL A 608 -33.58 4.46 -19.84
CA VAL A 608 -33.43 3.24 -19.03
C VAL A 608 -32.80 3.60 -17.71
N VAL A 609 -33.35 3.04 -16.64
CA VAL A 609 -32.77 3.11 -15.29
C VAL A 609 -32.50 1.69 -14.77
N VAL A 610 -31.41 1.53 -14.04
CA VAL A 610 -31.07 0.28 -13.36
C VAL A 610 -31.03 0.52 -11.86
N ILE A 611 -31.84 -0.21 -11.12
CA ILE A 611 -31.89 -0.18 -9.65
C ILE A 611 -31.11 -1.38 -9.12
N ASN A 612 -30.12 -1.11 -8.27
CA ASN A 612 -29.33 -2.14 -7.63
C ASN A 612 -29.88 -2.43 -6.23
N HIS A 613 -30.34 -3.65 -6.01
CA HIS A 613 -30.90 -4.13 -4.74
C HIS A 613 -29.89 -4.94 -3.90
N THR A 614 -28.60 -4.86 -4.20
CA THR A 614 -27.56 -5.55 -3.40
C THR A 614 -27.59 -5.11 -1.94
N GLU A 615 -27.79 -6.03 -1.02
CA GLU A 615 -27.75 -5.78 0.42
C GLU A 615 -26.53 -6.45 1.09
N PRO A 616 -25.83 -5.75 1.97
CA PRO A 616 -25.86 -4.30 2.19
C PRO A 616 -24.99 -3.57 1.17
N ALA A 617 -25.60 -2.76 0.30
CA ALA A 617 -24.84 -1.86 -0.53
C ALA A 617 -24.02 -0.90 0.37
N PRO A 618 -22.78 -0.54 0.02
CA PRO A 618 -21.99 0.41 0.79
C PRO A 618 -22.72 1.74 1.05
N SER A 619 -23.53 2.16 0.09
CA SER A 619 -24.33 3.39 0.16
C SER A 619 -25.65 3.23 0.93
N GLY A 620 -26.01 2.03 1.35
CA GLY A 620 -27.33 1.74 1.91
C GLY A 620 -28.42 1.71 0.84
N PRO A 621 -29.69 1.43 1.24
CA PRO A 621 -30.79 1.32 0.32
C PRO A 621 -31.09 2.66 -0.37
N MET A 622 -31.64 2.59 -1.57
CA MET A 622 -32.13 3.76 -2.30
C MET A 622 -33.23 4.46 -1.50
N PRO A 623 -33.25 5.81 -1.44
CA PRO A 623 -34.33 6.54 -0.81
C PRO A 623 -35.68 6.18 -1.46
N ALA A 624 -36.67 5.82 -0.64
CA ALA A 624 -37.99 5.37 -1.11
C ALA A 624 -38.68 6.37 -2.06
N LEU A 625 -38.48 7.68 -1.82
CA LEU A 625 -39.01 8.73 -2.72
C LEU A 625 -38.40 8.62 -4.12
N LEU A 626 -37.07 8.39 -4.23
CA LEU A 626 -36.41 8.22 -5.51
C LEU A 626 -36.89 6.96 -6.23
N GLU A 627 -36.92 5.86 -5.50
CA GLU A 627 -37.34 4.57 -6.04
C GLU A 627 -38.79 4.60 -6.57
N ASN A 628 -39.72 5.14 -5.79
CA ASN A 628 -41.12 5.26 -6.18
C ASN A 628 -41.29 6.16 -7.43
N GLU A 629 -40.56 7.26 -7.51
CA GLU A 629 -40.64 8.17 -8.65
C GLU A 629 -40.00 7.54 -9.91
N LEU A 630 -38.89 6.82 -9.77
CA LEU A 630 -38.31 6.07 -10.88
C LEU A 630 -39.25 4.96 -11.37
N ARG A 631 -39.90 4.24 -10.47
CA ARG A 631 -40.91 3.20 -10.82
C ARG A 631 -42.10 3.79 -11.54
N ARG A 632 -42.54 5.00 -11.16
CA ARG A 632 -43.65 5.71 -11.82
C ARG A 632 -43.29 6.16 -13.24
N ARG A 633 -42.07 6.69 -13.44
CA ARG A 633 -41.60 7.21 -14.74
C ARG A 633 -41.15 6.13 -15.70
N PHE A 634 -40.68 5.00 -15.18
CA PHE A 634 -40.19 3.84 -15.93
C PHE A 634 -41.04 2.60 -15.55
N PRO A 635 -42.28 2.49 -16.05
CA PRO A 635 -43.24 1.51 -15.58
C PRO A 635 -42.88 0.06 -15.95
N TYR A 636 -42.18 -0.13 -17.06
CA TYR A 636 -41.77 -1.46 -17.50
C TYR A 636 -40.49 -1.88 -16.78
N SER A 637 -40.40 -3.16 -16.41
CA SER A 637 -39.20 -3.66 -15.73
C SER A 637 -38.91 -5.12 -15.98
N ARG A 638 -37.62 -5.48 -15.82
CA ARG A 638 -37.17 -6.87 -15.78
C ARG A 638 -36.05 -6.98 -14.74
N THR A 639 -36.13 -8.01 -13.91
CA THR A 639 -35.16 -8.24 -12.84
C THR A 639 -34.17 -9.33 -13.22
N PHE A 640 -32.89 -9.09 -12.96
CA PHE A 640 -31.79 -10.01 -13.16
C PHE A 640 -30.98 -10.06 -11.86
N ASP A 641 -31.17 -11.11 -11.09
CA ASP A 641 -30.58 -11.25 -9.75
C ASP A 641 -30.84 -10.00 -8.88
N VAL A 642 -29.81 -9.22 -8.55
CA VAL A 642 -29.89 -8.00 -7.75
C VAL A 642 -30.21 -6.73 -8.56
N PHE A 643 -30.24 -6.78 -9.86
CA PHE A 643 -30.49 -5.61 -10.73
C PHE A 643 -31.91 -5.63 -11.30
N GLU A 644 -32.60 -4.52 -11.11
CA GLU A 644 -33.90 -4.26 -11.74
C GLU A 644 -33.69 -3.21 -12.86
N VAL A 645 -33.78 -3.65 -14.11
CA VAL A 645 -33.72 -2.78 -15.29
C VAL A 645 -35.12 -2.27 -15.59
N ARG A 646 -35.31 -0.95 -15.70
CA ARG A 646 -36.62 -0.32 -15.96
C ARG A 646 -36.52 0.65 -17.14
N TRP A 647 -37.64 0.77 -17.92
CA TRP A 647 -37.71 1.66 -19.10
C TRP A 647 -39.06 2.36 -19.23
N ALA A 648 -39.08 3.49 -20.01
CA ALA A 648 -40.24 4.38 -20.08
C ALA A 648 -41.30 3.97 -21.11
N GLY A 649 -40.96 3.20 -22.13
CA GLY A 649 -41.91 2.80 -23.18
C GLY A 649 -41.45 1.56 -23.94
N GLU A 650 -42.32 0.96 -24.74
CA GLU A 650 -41.89 -0.13 -25.62
C GLU A 650 -40.84 0.36 -26.62
N PRO A 651 -39.80 -0.46 -26.90
CA PRO A 651 -38.83 -0.08 -27.91
C PRO A 651 -39.56 0.11 -29.24
N ALA A 652 -39.32 1.23 -29.94
CA ALA A 652 -39.77 1.41 -31.30
C ALA A 652 -39.30 0.18 -32.11
N PRO A 653 -40.18 -0.45 -32.93
CA PRO A 653 -39.79 -1.61 -33.71
C PRO A 653 -38.52 -1.24 -34.51
N ALA A 654 -37.51 -2.10 -34.41
CA ALA A 654 -36.26 -1.91 -35.11
C ALA A 654 -36.55 -1.68 -36.58
N ARG A 655 -36.27 -0.47 -37.10
CA ARG A 655 -36.33 -0.23 -38.53
C ARG A 655 -35.37 -1.24 -39.18
N PRO A 656 -35.82 -2.04 -40.18
CA PRO A 656 -34.92 -2.89 -40.91
C PRO A 656 -33.80 -2.00 -41.46
N SER A 657 -32.57 -2.38 -41.21
CA SER A 657 -31.37 -1.70 -41.70
C SER A 657 -31.35 -1.80 -43.23
N SER A 658 -31.89 -0.78 -43.90
CA SER A 658 -31.58 -0.52 -45.29
C SER A 658 -30.25 0.23 -45.29
N ASP A 659 -29.14 -0.50 -45.35
CA ASP A 659 -27.91 -0.07 -46.00
C ASP A 659 -26.81 -1.13 -45.77
N GLU A 660 -26.90 -2.19 -46.58
CA GLU A 660 -25.68 -2.83 -47.08
C GLU A 660 -25.13 -1.94 -48.19
N SER A 661 -24.29 -0.99 -47.85
CA SER A 661 -23.30 -0.42 -48.80
C SER A 661 -22.47 0.62 -48.07
N HIS A 662 -21.36 0.21 -47.50
CA HIS A 662 -20.12 0.98 -47.38
C HIS A 662 -19.02 0.11 -46.74
N THR A 663 -18.64 -0.94 -47.46
CA THR A 663 -17.30 -1.52 -47.34
C THR A 663 -16.43 -0.69 -48.26
N ALA A 664 -15.59 0.19 -47.73
CA ALA A 664 -14.35 0.68 -48.25
C ALA A 664 -13.95 1.95 -47.52
N LEU A 665 -12.72 1.92 -47.00
CA LEU A 665 -11.86 3.01 -46.52
C LEU A 665 -11.44 2.81 -45.07
N LEU A 666 -10.44 1.95 -44.90
CA LEU A 666 -9.39 2.08 -43.90
C LEU A 666 -8.16 1.34 -44.47
N ASP A 667 -7.30 2.05 -45.21
CA ASP A 667 -5.85 1.87 -45.23
C ASP A 667 -5.23 2.72 -44.12
#